data_505d3d8375607bd0b8b7ac2e3b863d09
#
_entry.id   505d3d8375607bd0b8b7ac2e3b863d09
#
_cell.length_a   1.000
_cell.length_b   1.000
_cell.length_c   1.000
_cell.angle_alpha   90.00
_cell.angle_beta   90.00
_cell.angle_gamma   90.00
#
_symmetry.space_group_name_H-M   'P 1'
#
loop_
_entity.id
_entity.type
_entity.pdbx_description
1 polymer ?
#
loop_
_entity_poly.entity_id
_entity_poly.type
_entity_poly.pdbx_seq_one_letter_code
_entity_poly.pdbx_strand_id
1 'polypeptide(L)'
;MSTHPLLAELNDRQQQAVSAPDGHMLVLAGAGSGKTRVLVHRIAWLIQQQNYSPFSILAVTFTNKAAAEMRGRVEQLVGSSVRGMWIGTFHGLAHRLLRAHYMDVGLPQNFQILDSDDQQRLIKRLIKSLNLDDKRWPAKQAQWYINGKKDEGLRAEHIETYDPTEQTLKEIYQLYQESCDRAGLVDFAELLLRAHELLRNNRIVREHYQNRFRHILVDEFQDTNSIQYAWVRLLAGAQNSVTIVGDDDQSIYGWRGAKVENIHQFLEDFAGAQTIRLEQNYRSTSTILKAANSVISNNSGRLGKDLWTEGNEGEPISLYAGFNEMDEARYIVSQIEGWRDKGNSLQDVAILYRSNAQSRILEEALLHARLPYRIYGGLRFFERQEIKDALAYLRILGNRDDDAALERVINTPARGIGGRTMDIIRQASRERAESLWNAAKYMVNEKQLAGRARNAVGSFLDFIEALDDETEEFSLGRLSDEVIKKSGLMAMYEAEKGEKAETRVENLKELVTACENFVLDDAEEDMTPLNAFLAHAALEAGEEQADEYQDAVQLMTLHSAKGLEFPLVFMTGVEEGMFPSQQSMDEPGRLEEERRLCYVGMTRAMEKLVLTYAEQRRIYGQELFHRISRFIAEIPPDTLHEVRAQTSVEKPSSYGRFNNAASHEAFDQTGYTLGQRVRHPKFGEGTVLNYEGTGPQSRVQINFDNVGSKWLVVAYARLDPVF
;
A
#
# COMPACT_ATOMS: atom_id res chain seq x y z
N MET A 1 23.77 -37.29 22.97
CA MET A 1 22.83 -37.79 21.95
C MET A 1 23.05 -36.94 20.71
N SER A 2 23.39 -37.52 19.56
CA SER A 2 23.56 -36.74 18.33
C SER A 2 22.18 -36.20 17.93
N THR A 3 22.05 -34.90 17.93
CA THR A 3 20.84 -34.23 17.42
C THR A 3 20.63 -34.60 15.96
N HIS A 4 19.39 -34.97 15.61
CA HIS A 4 19.06 -35.33 14.23
C HIS A 4 19.38 -34.16 13.29
N PRO A 5 19.95 -34.38 12.09
CA PRO A 5 20.35 -33.28 11.17
C PRO A 5 19.26 -32.23 10.91
N LEU A 6 18.00 -32.66 10.80
CA LEU A 6 16.85 -31.72 10.62
C LEU A 6 16.60 -30.81 11.83
N LEU A 7 17.13 -31.14 13.00
CA LEU A 7 16.93 -30.35 14.22
C LEU A 7 18.18 -29.57 14.63
N ALA A 8 19.36 -29.92 14.07
CA ALA A 8 20.65 -29.41 14.52
C ALA A 8 20.78 -27.86 14.46
N GLU A 9 20.12 -27.25 13.50
CA GLU A 9 20.16 -25.78 13.30
C GLU A 9 18.96 -25.03 13.91
N LEU A 10 18.11 -25.72 14.66
CA LEU A 10 16.90 -25.14 15.26
C LEU A 10 17.11 -24.92 16.76
N ASN A 11 16.52 -23.86 17.31
CA ASN A 11 16.50 -23.68 18.77
C ASN A 11 15.50 -24.64 19.44
N ASP A 12 15.55 -24.75 20.77
CA ASP A 12 14.75 -25.72 21.54
C ASP A 12 13.25 -25.62 21.25
N ARG A 13 12.70 -24.41 21.12
CA ARG A 13 11.28 -24.20 20.83
C ARG A 13 10.91 -24.57 19.39
N GLN A 14 11.78 -24.25 18.45
CA GLN A 14 11.63 -24.68 17.06
C GLN A 14 11.73 -26.20 16.95
N GLN A 15 12.70 -26.84 17.64
CA GLN A 15 12.82 -28.28 17.71
C GLN A 15 11.56 -28.92 18.28
N GLN A 16 11.02 -28.35 19.37
CA GLN A 16 9.78 -28.81 19.98
C GLN A 16 8.60 -28.76 18.97
N ALA A 17 8.47 -27.66 18.21
CA ALA A 17 7.43 -27.53 17.21
C ALA A 17 7.60 -28.49 16.02
N VAL A 18 8.84 -28.69 15.56
CA VAL A 18 9.14 -29.56 14.43
C VAL A 18 8.95 -31.03 14.80
N SER A 19 9.38 -31.46 15.98
CA SER A 19 9.34 -32.87 16.44
C SER A 19 8.09 -33.22 17.25
N ALA A 20 7.15 -32.30 17.41
CA ALA A 20 5.92 -32.54 18.16
C ALA A 20 5.19 -33.81 17.67
N PRO A 21 4.59 -34.61 18.56
CA PRO A 21 3.78 -35.75 18.16
C PRO A 21 2.54 -35.34 17.36
N ASP A 22 1.83 -36.33 16.84
CA ASP A 22 0.56 -36.11 16.19
C ASP A 22 -0.43 -35.43 17.15
N GLY A 23 -1.20 -34.49 16.63
CA GLY A 23 -2.14 -33.68 17.37
C GLY A 23 -2.30 -32.28 16.80
N HIS A 24 -3.22 -31.53 17.37
CA HIS A 24 -3.43 -30.14 16.97
C HIS A 24 -2.42 -29.23 17.64
N MET A 25 -1.91 -28.24 16.89
CA MET A 25 -0.86 -27.35 17.38
C MET A 25 -1.03 -25.93 16.84
N LEU A 26 -0.94 -24.96 17.74
CA LEU A 26 -0.73 -23.55 17.42
C LEU A 26 0.75 -23.22 17.65
N VAL A 27 1.44 -22.80 16.60
CA VAL A 27 2.77 -22.19 16.71
C VAL A 27 2.57 -20.67 16.65
N LEU A 28 2.60 -20.05 17.82
CA LEU A 28 2.53 -18.59 17.95
C LEU A 28 3.92 -18.03 17.75
N ALA A 29 4.20 -17.52 16.56
CA ALA A 29 5.55 -17.23 16.12
C ALA A 29 5.69 -15.73 15.78
N GLY A 30 6.46 -15.01 16.58
CA GLY A 30 6.69 -13.59 16.37
C GLY A 30 7.45 -13.25 15.09
N ALA A 31 7.58 -11.96 14.80
CA ALA A 31 8.37 -11.48 13.68
C ALA A 31 9.81 -12.01 13.76
N GLY A 32 10.39 -12.44 12.64
CA GLY A 32 11.79 -12.91 12.58
C GLY A 32 12.13 -14.17 13.40
N SER A 33 11.12 -14.89 13.92
CA SER A 33 11.33 -16.10 14.73
C SER A 33 11.48 -17.41 13.93
N GLY A 34 11.43 -17.32 12.59
CA GLY A 34 11.60 -18.47 11.71
C GLY A 34 10.34 -19.30 11.48
N LYS A 35 9.14 -18.66 11.41
CA LYS A 35 7.85 -19.29 11.10
C LYS A 35 7.94 -20.30 9.95
N THR A 36 8.32 -19.83 8.77
CA THR A 36 8.42 -20.65 7.56
C THR A 36 9.46 -21.76 7.71
N ARG A 37 10.57 -21.49 8.43
CA ARG A 37 11.60 -22.49 8.72
C ARG A 37 11.02 -23.66 9.52
N VAL A 38 10.25 -23.36 10.56
CA VAL A 38 9.59 -24.40 11.38
C VAL A 38 8.61 -25.22 10.54
N LEU A 39 7.79 -24.59 9.71
CA LEU A 39 6.85 -25.31 8.83
C LEU A 39 7.58 -26.25 7.85
N VAL A 40 8.59 -25.75 7.18
CA VAL A 40 9.39 -26.54 6.21
C VAL A 40 10.08 -27.72 6.89
N HIS A 41 10.72 -27.49 8.04
CA HIS A 41 11.36 -28.56 8.82
C HIS A 41 10.34 -29.56 9.39
N ARG A 42 9.13 -29.09 9.80
CA ARG A 42 8.05 -29.98 10.24
C ARG A 42 7.60 -30.91 9.12
N ILE A 43 7.41 -30.39 7.91
CA ILE A 43 7.06 -31.19 6.75
C ILE A 43 8.15 -32.23 6.47
N ALA A 44 9.41 -31.83 6.45
CA ALA A 44 10.53 -32.73 6.24
C ALA A 44 10.63 -33.81 7.35
N TRP A 45 10.38 -33.44 8.61
CA TRP A 45 10.34 -34.34 9.76
C TRP A 45 9.22 -35.38 9.62
N LEU A 46 8.01 -34.96 9.26
CA LEU A 46 6.87 -35.85 9.03
C LEU A 46 7.17 -36.88 7.94
N ILE A 47 7.85 -36.49 6.87
CA ILE A 47 8.21 -37.37 5.77
C ILE A 47 9.34 -38.31 6.14
N GLN A 48 10.45 -37.80 6.68
CA GLN A 48 11.69 -38.58 6.88
C GLN A 48 11.71 -39.37 8.17
N GLN A 49 11.13 -38.86 9.26
CA GLN A 49 11.19 -39.45 10.56
C GLN A 49 9.93 -40.20 10.97
N GLN A 50 8.78 -39.65 10.62
CA GLN A 50 7.48 -40.27 10.92
C GLN A 50 6.96 -41.10 9.76
N ASN A 51 7.69 -41.15 8.63
CA ASN A 51 7.38 -41.95 7.44
C ASN A 51 6.00 -41.65 6.84
N TYR A 52 5.50 -40.42 6.98
CA TYR A 52 4.29 -40.02 6.29
C TYR A 52 4.55 -39.82 4.80
N SER A 53 3.59 -40.23 3.98
CA SER A 53 3.64 -39.95 2.56
C SER A 53 3.55 -38.44 2.30
N PRO A 54 4.37 -37.86 1.40
CA PRO A 54 4.22 -36.47 0.99
C PRO A 54 2.80 -36.11 0.53
N PHE A 55 2.06 -37.09 -0.03
CA PHE A 55 0.68 -36.92 -0.48
C PHE A 55 -0.35 -36.86 0.65
N SER A 56 0.03 -37.22 1.86
CA SER A 56 -0.81 -37.15 3.05
C SER A 56 -0.65 -35.83 3.83
N ILE A 57 0.11 -34.89 3.28
CA ILE A 57 0.37 -33.58 3.87
C ILE A 57 -0.24 -32.49 2.99
N LEU A 58 -1.04 -31.62 3.62
CA LEU A 58 -1.58 -30.39 3.05
C LEU A 58 -0.89 -29.19 3.69
N ALA A 59 -0.26 -28.33 2.90
CA ALA A 59 0.36 -27.10 3.38
C ALA A 59 -0.22 -25.87 2.66
N VAL A 60 -0.72 -24.93 3.44
CA VAL A 60 -1.43 -23.76 2.93
C VAL A 60 -0.67 -22.50 3.30
N THR A 61 -0.52 -21.59 2.34
CA THR A 61 0.10 -20.28 2.53
C THR A 61 -0.73 -19.19 1.84
N PHE A 62 -0.35 -17.91 2.02
CA PHE A 62 -1.12 -16.79 1.49
C PHE A 62 -0.75 -16.37 0.06
N THR A 63 0.49 -16.57 -0.37
CA THR A 63 0.97 -16.13 -1.69
C THR A 63 1.57 -17.26 -2.50
N ASN A 64 1.45 -17.18 -3.82
CA ASN A 64 2.06 -18.17 -4.72
C ASN A 64 3.59 -18.19 -4.60
N LYS A 65 4.21 -17.03 -4.33
CA LYS A 65 5.65 -16.92 -4.08
C LYS A 65 6.05 -17.72 -2.82
N ALA A 66 5.34 -17.54 -1.71
CA ALA A 66 5.59 -18.29 -0.48
C ALA A 66 5.37 -19.81 -0.67
N ALA A 67 4.35 -20.20 -1.44
CA ALA A 67 4.11 -21.60 -1.77
C ALA A 67 5.24 -22.21 -2.61
N ALA A 68 5.76 -21.49 -3.59
CA ALA A 68 6.88 -21.94 -4.42
C ALA A 68 8.17 -22.06 -3.59
N GLU A 69 8.45 -21.08 -2.73
CA GLU A 69 9.59 -21.08 -1.83
C GLU A 69 9.52 -22.22 -0.81
N MET A 70 8.34 -22.41 -0.18
CA MET A 70 8.12 -23.52 0.76
C MET A 70 8.38 -24.86 0.06
N ARG A 71 7.87 -25.06 -1.15
CA ARG A 71 8.09 -26.29 -1.93
C ARG A 71 9.57 -26.52 -2.20
N GLY A 72 10.30 -25.51 -2.69
CA GLY A 72 11.73 -25.60 -2.98
C GLY A 72 12.55 -25.94 -1.73
N ARG A 73 12.26 -25.32 -0.59
CA ARG A 73 12.93 -25.59 0.68
C ARG A 73 12.63 -27.01 1.20
N VAL A 74 11.39 -27.49 1.06
CA VAL A 74 11.03 -28.86 1.43
C VAL A 74 11.77 -29.88 0.54
N GLU A 75 11.84 -29.67 -0.78
CA GLU A 75 12.59 -30.52 -1.71
C GLU A 75 14.07 -30.61 -1.36
N GLN A 76 14.67 -29.49 -0.98
CA GLN A 76 16.07 -29.44 -0.53
C GLN A 76 16.31 -30.29 0.74
N LEU A 77 15.42 -30.17 1.73
CA LEU A 77 15.55 -30.91 2.99
C LEU A 77 15.24 -32.41 2.84
N VAL A 78 14.25 -32.75 2.03
CA VAL A 78 13.83 -34.15 1.82
C VAL A 78 14.76 -34.88 0.85
N GLY A 79 15.48 -34.15 -0.01
CA GLY A 79 16.40 -34.72 -0.99
C GLY A 79 15.70 -35.46 -2.15
N SER A 80 14.40 -35.27 -2.29
CA SER A 80 13.58 -35.85 -3.35
C SER A 80 12.47 -34.90 -3.80
N SER A 81 12.01 -35.08 -5.04
CA SER A 81 10.93 -34.23 -5.55
C SER A 81 9.62 -34.46 -4.78
N VAL A 82 9.01 -33.37 -4.35
CA VAL A 82 7.67 -33.35 -3.72
C VAL A 82 6.57 -32.95 -4.71
N ARG A 83 6.79 -33.17 -6.01
CA ARG A 83 5.79 -32.93 -7.05
C ARG A 83 4.51 -33.71 -6.73
N GLY A 84 3.36 -33.03 -6.86
CA GLY A 84 2.05 -33.60 -6.52
C GLY A 84 1.61 -33.45 -5.07
N MET A 85 2.51 -33.05 -4.19
CA MET A 85 2.16 -32.61 -2.84
C MET A 85 1.18 -31.43 -2.87
N TRP A 86 0.32 -31.34 -1.87
CA TRP A 86 -0.65 -30.24 -1.77
C TRP A 86 -0.05 -29.06 -0.99
N ILE A 87 0.83 -28.33 -1.67
CA ILE A 87 1.40 -27.05 -1.19
C ILE A 87 0.89 -25.92 -2.09
N GLY A 88 0.20 -24.94 -1.55
CA GLY A 88 -0.35 -23.86 -2.34
C GLY A 88 -1.08 -22.80 -1.52
N THR A 89 -1.68 -21.83 -2.22
CA THR A 89 -2.59 -20.87 -1.61
C THR A 89 -3.98 -21.45 -1.41
N PHE A 90 -4.79 -20.87 -0.51
CA PHE A 90 -6.18 -21.29 -0.32
C PHE A 90 -6.93 -21.38 -1.65
N HIS A 91 -6.88 -20.34 -2.47
CA HIS A 91 -7.56 -20.33 -3.78
C HIS A 91 -6.99 -21.37 -4.76
N GLY A 92 -5.68 -21.52 -4.82
CA GLY A 92 -5.05 -22.52 -5.69
C GLY A 92 -5.42 -23.94 -5.32
N LEU A 93 -5.50 -24.25 -4.03
CA LEU A 93 -5.88 -25.57 -3.54
C LEU A 93 -7.38 -25.81 -3.68
N ALA A 94 -8.23 -24.81 -3.43
CA ALA A 94 -9.66 -24.87 -3.72
C ALA A 94 -9.94 -25.11 -5.21
N HIS A 95 -9.25 -24.39 -6.09
CA HIS A 95 -9.33 -24.63 -7.53
C HIS A 95 -8.95 -26.07 -7.91
N ARG A 96 -7.85 -26.58 -7.35
CA ARG A 96 -7.42 -27.98 -7.58
C ARG A 96 -8.48 -28.98 -7.11
N LEU A 97 -9.12 -28.73 -5.96
CA LEU A 97 -10.22 -29.55 -5.43
C LEU A 97 -11.41 -29.53 -6.38
N LEU A 98 -11.85 -28.35 -6.79
CA LEU A 98 -13.01 -28.19 -7.71
C LEU A 98 -12.74 -28.81 -9.09
N ARG A 99 -11.51 -28.73 -9.60
CA ARG A 99 -11.14 -29.41 -10.87
C ARG A 99 -11.25 -30.92 -10.75
N ALA A 100 -10.89 -31.51 -9.61
CA ALA A 100 -11.02 -32.95 -9.40
C ALA A 100 -12.47 -33.40 -9.23
N HIS A 101 -13.36 -32.52 -8.74
CA HIS A 101 -14.75 -32.80 -8.40
C HIS A 101 -15.76 -31.91 -9.14
N TYR A 102 -15.43 -31.50 -10.36
CA TYR A 102 -16.25 -30.55 -11.12
C TYR A 102 -17.70 -31.02 -11.30
N MET A 103 -17.94 -32.34 -11.50
CA MET A 103 -19.27 -32.91 -11.61
C MET A 103 -20.07 -32.80 -10.31
N ASP A 104 -19.41 -33.07 -9.17
CA ASP A 104 -20.04 -33.03 -7.85
C ASP A 104 -20.53 -31.63 -7.45
N VAL A 105 -19.95 -30.58 -8.07
CA VAL A 105 -20.29 -29.17 -7.81
C VAL A 105 -21.06 -28.52 -8.96
N GLY A 106 -21.48 -29.31 -9.98
CA GLY A 106 -22.26 -28.82 -11.12
C GLY A 106 -21.49 -27.86 -12.04
N LEU A 107 -20.16 -28.00 -12.11
CA LEU A 107 -19.32 -27.21 -13.01
C LEU A 107 -18.96 -28.03 -14.26
N PRO A 108 -18.75 -27.35 -15.41
CA PRO A 108 -18.13 -27.99 -16.54
C PRO A 108 -16.66 -28.31 -16.26
N GLN A 109 -16.11 -29.35 -16.88
CA GLN A 109 -14.71 -29.73 -16.69
C GLN A 109 -13.71 -28.60 -16.94
N ASN A 110 -14.05 -27.73 -17.89
CA ASN A 110 -13.23 -26.60 -18.31
C ASN A 110 -13.74 -25.24 -17.81
N PHE A 111 -14.38 -25.22 -16.63
CA PHE A 111 -14.86 -23.96 -16.02
C PHE A 111 -13.74 -22.90 -15.97
N GLN A 112 -14.12 -21.63 -16.11
CA GLN A 112 -13.18 -20.52 -16.17
C GLN A 112 -13.25 -19.67 -14.91
N ILE A 113 -12.09 -19.14 -14.50
CA ILE A 113 -12.01 -18.20 -13.38
C ILE A 113 -12.18 -16.79 -13.93
N LEU A 114 -13.14 -16.06 -13.37
CA LEU A 114 -13.31 -14.63 -13.64
C LEU A 114 -12.33 -13.81 -12.82
N ASP A 115 -11.62 -12.91 -13.47
CA ASP A 115 -10.90 -11.86 -12.78
C ASP A 115 -11.85 -10.77 -12.27
N SER A 116 -11.31 -9.85 -11.49
CA SER A 116 -12.08 -8.77 -10.88
C SER A 116 -12.76 -7.85 -11.89
N ASP A 117 -12.11 -7.59 -13.04
CA ASP A 117 -12.63 -6.70 -14.08
C ASP A 117 -13.74 -7.38 -14.89
N ASP A 118 -13.59 -8.66 -15.22
CA ASP A 118 -14.61 -9.43 -15.90
C ASP A 118 -15.83 -9.67 -15.01
N GLN A 119 -15.62 -9.90 -13.70
CA GLN A 119 -16.68 -9.95 -12.71
C GLN A 119 -17.48 -8.64 -12.70
N GLN A 120 -16.81 -7.51 -12.63
CA GLN A 120 -17.44 -6.19 -12.61
C GLN A 120 -18.20 -5.90 -13.92
N ARG A 121 -17.65 -6.29 -15.10
CA ARG A 121 -18.32 -6.14 -16.39
C ARG A 121 -19.61 -6.97 -16.46
N LEU A 122 -19.57 -8.19 -15.93
CA LEU A 122 -20.77 -9.05 -15.87
C LEU A 122 -21.83 -8.42 -14.98
N ILE A 123 -21.48 -8.01 -13.76
CA ILE A 123 -22.39 -7.34 -12.82
C ILE A 123 -23.00 -6.07 -13.45
N LYS A 124 -22.21 -5.25 -14.13
CA LYS A 124 -22.69 -4.04 -14.80
C LYS A 124 -23.74 -4.35 -15.89
N ARG A 125 -23.57 -5.46 -16.63
CA ARG A 125 -24.59 -5.92 -17.60
C ARG A 125 -25.88 -6.35 -16.92
N LEU A 126 -25.80 -7.03 -15.78
CA LEU A 126 -26.96 -7.48 -15.01
C LEU A 126 -27.72 -6.30 -14.40
N ILE A 127 -27.05 -5.31 -13.83
CA ILE A 127 -27.66 -4.07 -13.32
C ILE A 127 -28.48 -3.39 -14.43
N LYS A 128 -27.94 -3.33 -15.65
CA LYS A 128 -28.68 -2.79 -16.81
C LYS A 128 -29.88 -3.64 -17.20
N SER A 129 -29.77 -4.99 -17.14
CA SER A 129 -30.88 -5.88 -17.47
C SER A 129 -32.04 -5.78 -16.48
N LEU A 130 -31.75 -5.41 -15.21
CA LEU A 130 -32.74 -5.12 -14.19
C LEU A 130 -33.35 -3.70 -14.30
N ASN A 131 -32.97 -2.91 -15.33
CA ASN A 131 -33.35 -1.52 -15.49
C ASN A 131 -32.99 -0.64 -14.26
N LEU A 132 -31.95 -1.00 -13.54
CA LEU A 132 -31.42 -0.23 -12.42
C LEU A 132 -30.46 0.87 -12.91
N ASP A 133 -30.46 2.01 -12.23
CA ASP A 133 -29.55 3.11 -12.52
C ASP A 133 -28.14 2.74 -12.03
N ASP A 134 -27.16 2.71 -12.92
CA ASP A 134 -25.77 2.36 -12.65
C ASP A 134 -25.04 3.39 -11.76
N LYS A 135 -25.57 4.62 -11.63
CA LYS A 135 -25.08 5.63 -10.69
C LYS A 135 -25.54 5.35 -9.27
N ARG A 136 -26.78 4.88 -9.09
CA ARG A 136 -27.31 4.50 -7.78
C ARG A 136 -26.81 3.12 -7.35
N TRP A 137 -26.55 2.23 -8.30
CA TRP A 137 -26.09 0.86 -8.09
C TRP A 137 -24.76 0.60 -8.83
N PRO A 138 -23.63 1.14 -8.33
CA PRO A 138 -22.34 0.94 -8.97
C PRO A 138 -21.97 -0.55 -8.97
N ALA A 139 -21.55 -1.08 -10.12
CA ALA A 139 -21.17 -2.48 -10.27
C ALA A 139 -20.09 -2.92 -9.27
N LYS A 140 -19.19 -2.03 -8.91
CA LYS A 140 -18.12 -2.27 -7.92
C LYS A 140 -18.68 -2.45 -6.51
N GLN A 141 -19.70 -1.69 -6.12
CA GLN A 141 -20.37 -1.86 -4.83
C GLN A 141 -21.08 -3.22 -4.76
N ALA A 142 -21.79 -3.61 -5.84
CA ALA A 142 -22.42 -4.92 -5.92
C ALA A 142 -21.38 -6.05 -5.91
N GLN A 143 -20.25 -5.89 -6.58
CA GLN A 143 -19.12 -6.84 -6.53
C GLN A 143 -18.60 -7.04 -5.10
N TRP A 144 -18.38 -5.96 -4.37
CA TRP A 144 -17.94 -6.05 -2.98
C TRP A 144 -18.96 -6.74 -2.07
N TYR A 145 -20.22 -6.40 -2.23
CA TYR A 145 -21.30 -7.06 -1.50
C TYR A 145 -21.29 -8.57 -1.76
N ILE A 146 -21.24 -8.97 -3.05
CA ILE A 146 -21.23 -10.37 -3.46
C ILE A 146 -20.01 -11.10 -2.87
N ASN A 147 -18.82 -10.54 -3.05
CA ASN A 147 -17.59 -11.16 -2.56
C ASN A 147 -17.57 -11.24 -1.03
N GLY A 148 -17.97 -10.17 -0.34
CA GLY A 148 -18.08 -10.17 1.12
C GLY A 148 -19.05 -11.24 1.65
N LYS A 149 -20.23 -11.39 1.02
CA LYS A 149 -21.18 -12.44 1.41
C LYS A 149 -20.66 -13.85 1.15
N LYS A 150 -19.94 -14.06 0.04
CA LYS A 150 -19.26 -15.33 -0.24
C LYS A 150 -18.15 -15.63 0.78
N ASP A 151 -17.39 -14.63 1.19
CA ASP A 151 -16.35 -14.76 2.23
C ASP A 151 -16.93 -15.06 3.62
N GLU A 152 -18.17 -14.63 3.86
CA GLU A 152 -18.97 -15.02 5.04
C GLU A 152 -19.59 -16.42 4.91
N GLY A 153 -19.48 -17.07 3.77
CA GLY A 153 -20.09 -18.38 3.51
C GLY A 153 -21.55 -18.33 3.10
N LEU A 154 -22.08 -17.19 2.67
CA LEU A 154 -23.49 -16.96 2.39
C LEU A 154 -23.79 -16.91 0.88
N ARG A 155 -24.78 -17.68 0.47
CA ARG A 155 -25.47 -17.56 -0.81
C ARG A 155 -26.57 -16.52 -0.76
N ALA A 156 -26.95 -15.96 -1.89
CA ALA A 156 -28.03 -14.96 -1.97
C ALA A 156 -29.33 -15.44 -1.28
N GLU A 157 -29.68 -16.69 -1.44
CA GLU A 157 -30.89 -17.31 -0.86
C GLU A 157 -30.88 -17.36 0.69
N HIS A 158 -29.68 -17.40 1.29
CA HIS A 158 -29.49 -17.47 2.75
C HIS A 158 -29.37 -16.10 3.43
N ILE A 159 -29.41 -15.01 2.65
CA ILE A 159 -29.33 -13.66 3.21
C ILE A 159 -30.71 -13.20 3.64
N GLU A 160 -30.88 -12.97 4.94
CA GLU A 160 -32.08 -12.34 5.50
C GLU A 160 -31.84 -10.85 5.65
N THR A 161 -32.65 -10.04 4.96
CA THR A 161 -32.55 -8.59 5.05
C THR A 161 -33.91 -7.93 4.91
N TYR A 162 -34.11 -6.84 5.64
CA TYR A 162 -35.29 -5.97 5.60
C TYR A 162 -34.95 -4.59 5.02
N ASP A 163 -33.67 -4.33 4.72
CA ASP A 163 -33.24 -3.09 4.07
C ASP A 163 -33.50 -3.17 2.57
N PRO A 164 -34.27 -2.22 1.98
CA PRO A 164 -34.54 -2.18 0.56
C PRO A 164 -33.28 -2.11 -0.30
N THR A 165 -32.21 -1.47 0.19
CA THR A 165 -30.94 -1.37 -0.52
C THR A 165 -30.24 -2.72 -0.57
N GLU A 166 -30.16 -3.40 0.56
CA GLU A 166 -29.58 -4.74 0.63
C GLU A 166 -30.41 -5.77 -0.13
N GLN A 167 -31.76 -5.60 -0.15
CA GLN A 167 -32.64 -6.47 -0.94
C GLN A 167 -32.31 -6.40 -2.44
N THR A 168 -32.05 -5.19 -2.96
CA THR A 168 -31.65 -5.02 -4.36
C THR A 168 -30.26 -5.63 -4.65
N LEU A 169 -29.31 -5.48 -3.73
CA LEU A 169 -27.98 -6.10 -3.85
C LEU A 169 -28.06 -7.64 -3.82
N LYS A 170 -28.95 -8.18 -2.97
CA LYS A 170 -29.25 -9.62 -2.91
C LYS A 170 -29.81 -10.12 -4.27
N GLU A 171 -30.71 -9.36 -4.90
CA GLU A 171 -31.27 -9.69 -6.20
C GLU A 171 -30.22 -9.68 -7.31
N ILE A 172 -29.32 -8.68 -7.29
CA ILE A 172 -28.16 -8.62 -8.21
C ILE A 172 -27.25 -9.83 -7.98
N TYR A 173 -27.00 -10.22 -6.71
CA TYR A 173 -26.17 -11.38 -6.37
C TYR A 173 -26.81 -12.66 -6.90
N GLN A 174 -28.11 -12.86 -6.73
CA GLN A 174 -28.79 -14.05 -7.22
C GLN A 174 -28.66 -14.18 -8.75
N LEU A 175 -28.99 -13.12 -9.50
CA LEU A 175 -28.83 -13.12 -10.96
C LEU A 175 -27.38 -13.29 -11.42
N TYR A 176 -26.44 -12.72 -10.69
CA TYR A 176 -25.03 -12.91 -10.96
C TYR A 176 -24.64 -14.38 -10.83
N GLN A 177 -25.03 -15.04 -9.74
CA GLN A 177 -24.75 -16.44 -9.50
C GLN A 177 -25.37 -17.33 -10.58
N GLU A 178 -26.64 -17.13 -10.92
CA GLU A 178 -27.32 -17.86 -11.99
C GLU A 178 -26.64 -17.69 -13.36
N SER A 179 -26.11 -16.50 -13.62
CA SER A 179 -25.39 -16.21 -14.86
C SER A 179 -24.04 -16.91 -14.91
N CYS A 180 -23.32 -16.93 -13.79
CA CYS A 180 -22.04 -17.63 -13.65
C CYS A 180 -22.23 -19.15 -13.79
N ASP A 181 -23.25 -19.72 -13.13
CA ASP A 181 -23.53 -21.16 -13.16
C ASP A 181 -23.86 -21.63 -14.58
N ARG A 182 -24.68 -20.88 -15.31
CA ARG A 182 -25.01 -21.20 -16.74
C ARG A 182 -23.81 -21.14 -17.66
N ALA A 183 -22.87 -20.23 -17.39
CA ALA A 183 -21.70 -20.01 -18.23
C ALA A 183 -20.47 -20.82 -17.79
N GLY A 184 -20.55 -21.57 -16.69
CA GLY A 184 -19.40 -22.28 -16.12
C GLY A 184 -18.30 -21.36 -15.65
N LEU A 185 -18.66 -20.21 -15.06
CA LEU A 185 -17.75 -19.19 -14.59
C LEU A 185 -17.68 -19.20 -13.05
N VAL A 186 -16.48 -18.99 -12.52
CA VAL A 186 -16.21 -19.00 -11.08
C VAL A 186 -15.32 -17.80 -10.74
N ASP A 187 -15.76 -16.91 -9.85
CA ASP A 187 -14.92 -15.84 -9.32
C ASP A 187 -14.03 -16.33 -8.17
N PHE A 188 -13.10 -15.50 -7.71
CA PHE A 188 -12.16 -15.88 -6.66
C PHE A 188 -12.85 -16.24 -5.34
N ALA A 189 -13.84 -15.48 -4.89
CA ALA A 189 -14.58 -15.80 -3.68
C ALA A 189 -15.42 -17.09 -3.84
N GLU A 190 -15.94 -17.32 -5.04
CA GLU A 190 -16.69 -18.54 -5.38
C GLU A 190 -15.82 -19.80 -5.28
N LEU A 191 -14.53 -19.73 -5.65
CA LEU A 191 -13.63 -20.88 -5.50
C LEU A 191 -13.65 -21.45 -4.08
N LEU A 192 -13.53 -20.57 -3.09
CA LEU A 192 -13.52 -20.99 -1.69
C LEU A 192 -14.89 -21.41 -1.19
N LEU A 193 -15.93 -20.63 -1.52
CA LEU A 193 -17.29 -20.95 -1.10
C LEU A 193 -17.73 -22.30 -1.65
N ARG A 194 -17.56 -22.53 -2.93
CA ARG A 194 -17.96 -23.78 -3.59
C ARG A 194 -17.14 -24.99 -3.13
N ALA A 195 -15.85 -24.81 -2.88
CA ALA A 195 -15.00 -25.84 -2.29
C ALA A 195 -15.43 -26.17 -0.84
N HIS A 196 -15.83 -25.17 -0.06
CA HIS A 196 -16.39 -25.36 1.27
C HIS A 196 -17.74 -26.13 1.20
N GLU A 197 -18.64 -25.72 0.30
CA GLU A 197 -19.94 -26.38 0.12
C GLU A 197 -19.80 -27.83 -0.35
N LEU A 198 -18.86 -28.12 -1.25
CA LEU A 198 -18.54 -29.47 -1.67
C LEU A 198 -18.22 -30.37 -0.47
N LEU A 199 -17.30 -29.94 0.37
CA LEU A 199 -16.90 -30.70 1.55
C LEU A 199 -18.00 -30.78 2.61
N ARG A 200 -18.82 -29.73 2.78
CA ARG A 200 -19.95 -29.71 3.69
C ARG A 200 -21.07 -30.66 3.27
N ASN A 201 -21.42 -30.66 2.00
CA ASN A 201 -22.59 -31.32 1.48
C ASN A 201 -22.30 -32.74 0.96
N ASN A 202 -21.10 -33.02 0.47
CA ASN A 202 -20.69 -34.33 -0.03
C ASN A 202 -19.81 -35.06 1.00
N ARG A 203 -20.45 -35.93 1.79
CA ARG A 203 -19.77 -36.71 2.82
C ARG A 203 -18.65 -37.60 2.25
N ILE A 204 -18.87 -38.21 1.10
CA ILE A 204 -17.90 -39.14 0.50
C ILE A 204 -16.62 -38.39 0.13
N VAL A 205 -16.74 -37.23 -0.53
CA VAL A 205 -15.61 -36.37 -0.87
C VAL A 205 -14.90 -35.88 0.40
N ARG A 206 -15.66 -35.41 1.39
CA ARG A 206 -15.07 -34.95 2.67
C ARG A 206 -14.27 -36.06 3.35
N GLU A 207 -14.84 -37.24 3.53
CA GLU A 207 -14.19 -38.40 4.17
C GLU A 207 -12.95 -38.84 3.37
N HIS A 208 -13.00 -38.78 2.03
CA HIS A 208 -11.85 -39.06 1.17
C HIS A 208 -10.66 -38.15 1.50
N TYR A 209 -10.87 -36.81 1.58
CA TYR A 209 -9.80 -35.88 1.88
C TYR A 209 -9.37 -35.89 3.34
N GLN A 210 -10.29 -36.11 4.29
CA GLN A 210 -9.95 -36.34 5.69
C GLN A 210 -9.07 -37.58 5.89
N ASN A 211 -9.32 -38.65 5.17
CA ASN A 211 -8.48 -39.85 5.20
C ASN A 211 -7.15 -39.67 4.47
N ARG A 212 -7.15 -38.83 3.42
CA ARG A 212 -5.93 -38.54 2.66
C ARG A 212 -4.97 -37.68 3.43
N PHE A 213 -5.41 -36.54 3.96
CA PHE A 213 -4.55 -35.57 4.63
C PHE A 213 -4.43 -35.87 6.11
N ARG A 214 -3.35 -36.53 6.49
CA ARG A 214 -3.06 -36.81 7.91
C ARG A 214 -2.58 -35.58 8.64
N HIS A 215 -1.89 -34.67 7.93
CA HIS A 215 -1.37 -33.41 8.45
C HIS A 215 -1.82 -32.24 7.59
N ILE A 216 -2.37 -31.24 8.23
CA ILE A 216 -2.78 -29.96 7.63
C ILE A 216 -1.97 -28.86 8.30
N LEU A 217 -1.14 -28.14 7.53
CA LEU A 217 -0.31 -27.05 8.02
C LEU A 217 -0.75 -25.75 7.34
N VAL A 218 -0.97 -24.71 8.14
CA VAL A 218 -1.41 -23.40 7.62
C VAL A 218 -0.47 -22.31 8.12
N ASP A 219 0.17 -21.60 7.19
CA ASP A 219 1.01 -20.44 7.47
C ASP A 219 0.19 -19.14 7.50
N GLU A 220 0.72 -18.13 8.18
CA GLU A 220 0.11 -16.79 8.32
C GLU A 220 -1.39 -16.85 8.70
N PHE A 221 -1.73 -17.73 9.64
CA PHE A 221 -3.12 -18.04 9.97
C PHE A 221 -3.94 -16.83 10.45
N GLN A 222 -3.29 -15.80 11.02
CA GLN A 222 -3.93 -14.55 11.44
C GLN A 222 -4.55 -13.75 10.27
N ASP A 223 -4.18 -14.06 9.04
CA ASP A 223 -4.70 -13.38 7.84
C ASP A 223 -5.89 -14.14 7.20
N THR A 224 -6.35 -15.23 7.83
CA THR A 224 -7.48 -16.01 7.32
C THR A 224 -8.82 -15.32 7.55
N ASN A 225 -9.71 -15.41 6.55
CA ASN A 225 -11.12 -15.02 6.69
C ASN A 225 -12.00 -16.21 7.16
N SER A 226 -13.30 -15.97 7.36
CA SER A 226 -14.23 -16.98 7.89
C SER A 226 -14.34 -18.23 7.03
N ILE A 227 -14.45 -18.07 5.70
CA ILE A 227 -14.61 -19.22 4.79
C ILE A 227 -13.34 -20.07 4.68
N GLN A 228 -12.15 -19.44 4.75
CA GLN A 228 -10.87 -20.14 4.74
C GLN A 228 -10.71 -20.99 6.00
N TYR A 229 -11.05 -20.44 7.15
CA TYR A 229 -11.03 -21.21 8.39
C TYR A 229 -12.05 -22.34 8.39
N ALA A 230 -13.29 -22.08 7.94
CA ALA A 230 -14.34 -23.10 7.82
C ALA A 230 -13.92 -24.24 6.87
N TRP A 231 -13.20 -23.92 5.79
CA TRP A 231 -12.66 -24.90 4.86
C TRP A 231 -11.62 -25.81 5.53
N VAL A 232 -10.69 -25.23 6.32
CA VAL A 232 -9.71 -26.01 7.11
C VAL A 232 -10.42 -26.94 8.10
N ARG A 233 -11.44 -26.44 8.81
CA ARG A 233 -12.23 -27.25 9.76
C ARG A 233 -12.91 -28.45 9.11
N LEU A 234 -13.44 -28.31 7.92
CA LEU A 234 -14.08 -29.43 7.21
C LEU A 234 -13.06 -30.47 6.73
N LEU A 235 -11.85 -30.09 6.42
CA LEU A 235 -10.75 -31.02 6.08
C LEU A 235 -10.18 -31.72 7.31
N ALA A 236 -10.31 -31.13 8.48
CA ALA A 236 -9.86 -31.69 9.73
C ALA A 236 -10.88 -32.70 10.26
N GLY A 237 -10.61 -34.00 10.07
CA GLY A 237 -11.37 -35.09 10.71
C GLY A 237 -10.77 -35.51 12.05
N ALA A 238 -11.35 -36.51 12.70
CA ALA A 238 -10.97 -36.96 14.03
C ALA A 238 -9.52 -37.54 14.12
N GLN A 239 -8.93 -37.89 13.02
CA GLN A 239 -7.57 -38.50 12.97
C GLN A 239 -6.51 -37.60 12.32
N ASN A 240 -6.88 -36.36 12.02
CA ASN A 240 -5.97 -35.41 11.38
C ASN A 240 -5.27 -34.56 12.42
N SER A 241 -4.03 -34.22 12.15
CA SER A 241 -3.27 -33.24 12.91
C SER A 241 -3.29 -31.90 12.17
N VAL A 242 -3.77 -30.86 12.83
CA VAL A 242 -3.79 -29.49 12.27
C VAL A 242 -2.74 -28.65 12.99
N THR A 243 -1.79 -28.14 12.23
CA THR A 243 -0.77 -27.20 12.71
C THR A 243 -1.03 -25.84 12.08
N ILE A 244 -1.35 -24.86 12.88
CA ILE A 244 -1.43 -23.48 12.43
C ILE A 244 -0.21 -22.69 12.93
N VAL A 245 0.33 -21.86 12.06
CA VAL A 245 1.41 -20.93 12.39
C VAL A 245 0.93 -19.53 12.12
N GLY A 246 1.10 -18.66 13.09
CA GLY A 246 0.62 -17.28 12.96
C GLY A 246 1.20 -16.34 13.99
N ASP A 247 0.92 -15.08 13.78
CA ASP A 247 1.31 -13.98 14.65
C ASP A 247 0.15 -12.99 14.74
N ASP A 248 -0.60 -13.02 15.84
CA ASP A 248 -1.71 -12.10 16.09
C ASP A 248 -1.29 -10.62 16.04
N ASP A 249 -0.02 -10.33 16.40
CA ASP A 249 0.55 -8.98 16.33
C ASP A 249 0.89 -8.54 14.89
N GLN A 250 0.84 -9.43 13.91
CA GLN A 250 1.04 -9.14 12.48
C GLN A 250 -0.25 -9.24 11.65
N SER A 251 -1.43 -9.28 12.28
CA SER A 251 -2.73 -9.23 11.59
C SER A 251 -3.04 -7.81 11.13
N ILE A 252 -2.78 -7.52 9.84
CA ILE A 252 -2.91 -6.19 9.22
C ILE A 252 -3.79 -6.20 7.97
N TYR A 253 -4.57 -7.25 7.74
CA TYR A 253 -5.47 -7.41 6.60
C TYR A 253 -6.95 -7.52 7.02
N GLY A 254 -7.34 -6.94 8.16
CA GLY A 254 -8.72 -6.87 8.62
C GLY A 254 -9.64 -6.22 7.58
N TRP A 255 -9.15 -5.19 6.87
CA TRP A 255 -9.85 -4.55 5.77
C TRP A 255 -10.11 -5.47 4.54
N ARG A 256 -9.38 -6.59 4.43
CA ARG A 256 -9.63 -7.67 3.45
C ARG A 256 -10.52 -8.80 3.99
N GLY A 257 -11.07 -8.64 5.19
CA GLY A 257 -11.90 -9.66 5.84
C GLY A 257 -11.12 -10.67 6.66
N ALA A 258 -9.82 -10.48 6.89
CA ALA A 258 -9.05 -11.30 7.82
C ALA A 258 -9.60 -11.16 9.24
N LYS A 259 -9.65 -12.28 9.97
CA LYS A 259 -10.17 -12.33 11.34
C LYS A 259 -9.12 -12.93 12.26
N VAL A 260 -8.49 -12.09 13.06
CA VAL A 260 -7.51 -12.53 14.07
C VAL A 260 -8.15 -13.46 15.10
N GLU A 261 -9.47 -13.31 15.33
CA GLU A 261 -10.28 -14.16 16.21
C GLU A 261 -10.27 -15.63 15.78
N ASN A 262 -10.00 -15.94 14.51
CA ASN A 262 -9.85 -17.31 14.04
C ASN A 262 -8.79 -18.10 14.81
N ILE A 263 -7.75 -17.43 15.35
CA ILE A 263 -6.74 -18.09 16.18
C ILE A 263 -7.35 -18.54 17.53
N HIS A 264 -8.16 -17.70 18.15
CA HIS A 264 -8.88 -18.05 19.38
C HIS A 264 -9.89 -19.16 19.14
N GLN A 265 -10.64 -19.02 18.03
CA GLN A 265 -11.63 -20.03 17.63
C GLN A 265 -10.98 -21.39 17.34
N PHE A 266 -9.76 -21.40 16.78
CA PHE A 266 -9.00 -22.64 16.61
C PHE A 266 -8.72 -23.36 17.94
N LEU A 267 -8.36 -22.63 18.99
CA LEU A 267 -8.09 -23.22 20.31
C LEU A 267 -9.36 -23.77 20.97
N GLU A 268 -10.52 -23.18 20.67
CA GLU A 268 -11.83 -23.67 21.12
C GLU A 268 -12.28 -24.90 20.33
N ASP A 269 -12.19 -24.85 18.98
CA ASP A 269 -12.64 -25.92 18.09
C ASP A 269 -11.78 -27.17 18.19
N PHE A 270 -10.48 -27.01 18.44
CA PHE A 270 -9.50 -28.09 18.56
C PHE A 270 -9.02 -28.22 20.02
N ALA A 271 -9.94 -28.63 20.90
CA ALA A 271 -9.66 -28.77 22.32
C ALA A 271 -8.43 -29.67 22.57
N GLY A 272 -7.48 -29.17 23.36
CA GLY A 272 -6.21 -29.84 23.64
C GLY A 272 -5.11 -29.53 22.63
N ALA A 273 -5.31 -28.59 21.72
CA ALA A 273 -4.25 -28.10 20.85
C ALA A 273 -3.07 -27.55 21.66
N GLN A 274 -1.86 -28.04 21.34
CA GLN A 274 -0.64 -27.58 21.99
C GLN A 274 -0.29 -26.19 21.47
N THR A 275 0.00 -25.25 22.37
CA THR A 275 0.53 -23.92 21.98
C THR A 275 2.04 -23.88 22.22
N ILE A 276 2.79 -23.60 21.16
CA ILE A 276 4.25 -23.40 21.21
C ILE A 276 4.54 -21.95 20.80
N ARG A 277 5.28 -21.20 21.64
CA ARG A 277 5.67 -19.83 21.38
C ARG A 277 7.09 -19.77 20.86
N LEU A 278 7.27 -19.11 19.70
CA LEU A 278 8.58 -18.79 19.13
C LEU A 278 8.83 -17.30 19.35
N GLU A 279 9.61 -16.98 20.38
CA GLU A 279 9.87 -15.61 20.82
C GLU A 279 11.30 -15.16 20.51
N GLN A 280 12.22 -16.10 20.25
CA GLN A 280 13.57 -15.76 19.83
C GLN A 280 13.56 -15.24 18.39
N ASN A 281 13.99 -13.99 18.25
CA ASN A 281 14.10 -13.30 16.96
C ASN A 281 15.54 -13.39 16.44
N TYR A 282 15.67 -13.66 15.14
CA TYR A 282 16.96 -13.79 14.45
C TYR A 282 17.21 -12.66 13.44
N ARG A 283 16.33 -11.68 13.39
CA ARG A 283 16.35 -10.61 12.42
C ARG A 283 16.89 -9.30 12.98
N SER A 284 16.28 -8.84 14.05
CA SER A 284 16.43 -7.47 14.54
C SER A 284 17.30 -7.38 15.80
N THR A 285 17.91 -6.23 16.02
CA THR A 285 18.65 -5.93 17.26
C THR A 285 17.71 -5.86 18.48
N SER A 286 18.26 -6.02 19.70
CA SER A 286 17.45 -6.01 20.91
C SER A 286 16.78 -4.67 21.17
N THR A 287 17.39 -3.54 20.79
CA THR A 287 16.83 -2.20 20.90
C THR A 287 15.55 -2.06 20.05
N ILE A 288 15.58 -2.54 18.78
CA ILE A 288 14.41 -2.52 17.90
C ILE A 288 13.29 -3.39 18.48
N LEU A 289 13.62 -4.58 18.97
CA LEU A 289 12.63 -5.50 19.56
C LEU A 289 12.01 -4.93 20.84
N LYS A 290 12.81 -4.31 21.72
CA LYS A 290 12.32 -3.66 22.94
C LYS A 290 11.30 -2.58 22.60
N ALA A 291 11.59 -1.73 21.62
CA ALA A 291 10.68 -0.71 21.14
C ALA A 291 9.40 -1.29 20.53
N ALA A 292 9.53 -2.28 19.64
CA ALA A 292 8.39 -2.93 18.99
C ALA A 292 7.48 -3.65 20.00
N ASN A 293 8.04 -4.39 20.98
CA ASN A 293 7.29 -5.02 22.05
C ASN A 293 6.52 -3.99 22.88
N SER A 294 7.13 -2.85 23.20
CA SER A 294 6.49 -1.78 23.97
C SER A 294 5.28 -1.20 23.22
N VAL A 295 5.43 -0.89 21.93
CA VAL A 295 4.32 -0.40 21.10
C VAL A 295 3.19 -1.40 21.08
N ILE A 296 3.45 -2.66 20.72
CA ILE A 296 2.40 -3.65 20.53
C ILE A 296 1.72 -4.08 21.83
N SER A 297 2.38 -3.92 22.98
CA SER A 297 1.83 -4.25 24.31
C SER A 297 0.60 -3.41 24.66
N ASN A 298 0.38 -2.27 23.99
CA ASN A 298 -0.78 -1.40 24.18
C ASN A 298 -2.05 -1.93 23.48
N ASN A 299 -1.97 -3.00 22.67
CA ASN A 299 -3.14 -3.66 22.13
C ASN A 299 -3.77 -4.61 23.17
N SER A 300 -5.09 -4.60 23.23
CA SER A 300 -5.87 -5.54 24.05
C SER A 300 -6.06 -6.88 23.34
N GLY A 301 -6.34 -7.95 24.09
CA GLY A 301 -6.69 -9.26 23.53
C GLY A 301 -5.55 -10.02 22.84
N ARG A 302 -4.29 -9.62 23.04
CA ARG A 302 -3.12 -10.35 22.54
C ARG A 302 -2.98 -11.74 23.19
N LEU A 303 -2.50 -12.71 22.41
CA LEU A 303 -2.13 -14.05 22.94
C LEU A 303 -0.89 -14.03 23.83
N GLY A 304 -0.18 -12.91 23.85
CA GLY A 304 0.97 -12.64 24.72
C GLY A 304 2.22 -13.39 24.28
N LYS A 305 3.16 -12.63 23.72
CA LYS A 305 4.55 -13.03 23.44
C LYS A 305 5.42 -11.79 23.47
N ASP A 306 6.68 -11.98 23.86
CA ASP A 306 7.68 -10.93 23.86
C ASP A 306 8.88 -11.40 23.05
N LEU A 307 9.22 -10.63 22.02
CA LEU A 307 10.38 -10.94 21.19
C LEU A 307 11.67 -10.59 21.92
N TRP A 308 12.62 -11.50 21.87
CA TRP A 308 13.96 -11.31 22.38
C TRP A 308 15.00 -11.88 21.41
N THR A 309 16.24 -11.45 21.51
CA THR A 309 17.34 -11.92 20.67
C THR A 309 18.60 -12.14 21.50
N GLU A 310 19.43 -13.08 21.07
CA GLU A 310 20.82 -13.23 21.53
C GLU A 310 21.80 -12.38 20.72
N GLY A 311 21.28 -11.67 19.70
CA GLY A 311 22.06 -10.79 18.84
C GLY A 311 22.50 -9.51 19.54
N ASN A 312 23.11 -8.62 18.79
CA ASN A 312 23.62 -7.33 19.28
C ASN A 312 22.51 -6.44 19.82
N GLU A 313 22.87 -5.58 20.78
CA GLU A 313 21.97 -4.55 21.30
C GLU A 313 21.52 -3.61 20.16
N GLY A 314 22.45 -3.23 19.30
CA GLY A 314 22.21 -2.32 18.20
C GLY A 314 22.27 -0.84 18.60
N GLU A 315 22.17 0.04 17.62
CA GLU A 315 22.10 1.48 17.86
C GLU A 315 20.70 1.87 18.38
N PRO A 316 20.57 2.96 19.16
CA PRO A 316 19.28 3.55 19.46
C PRO A 316 18.53 3.92 18.18
N ILE A 317 17.20 3.81 18.22
CA ILE A 317 16.32 4.18 17.12
C ILE A 317 16.41 5.69 16.93
N SER A 318 16.81 6.14 15.73
CA SER A 318 16.88 7.56 15.43
C SER A 318 15.48 8.13 15.21
N LEU A 319 15.14 9.20 15.93
CA LEU A 319 13.91 9.96 15.75
C LEU A 319 14.25 11.34 15.21
N TYR A 320 13.83 11.64 13.99
CA TYR A 320 14.07 12.92 13.34
C TYR A 320 12.78 13.73 13.22
N ALA A 321 12.82 14.96 13.75
CA ALA A 321 11.76 15.95 13.58
C ALA A 321 12.12 16.89 12.44
N GLY A 322 11.53 16.69 11.28
CA GLY A 322 11.64 17.62 10.15
C GLY A 322 10.76 18.84 10.34
N PHE A 323 11.21 20.01 9.89
CA PHE A 323 10.39 21.23 9.90
C PHE A 323 9.20 21.09 8.96
N ASN A 324 9.42 20.46 7.81
CA ASN A 324 8.42 20.12 6.81
C ASN A 324 8.77 18.80 6.11
N GLU A 325 7.88 18.37 5.18
CA GLU A 325 8.05 17.13 4.42
C GLU A 325 9.30 17.12 3.53
N MET A 326 9.74 18.27 3.04
CA MET A 326 10.95 18.37 2.21
C MET A 326 12.22 18.20 3.05
N ASP A 327 12.22 18.76 4.25
CA ASP A 327 13.32 18.62 5.21
C ASP A 327 13.43 17.16 5.68
N GLU A 328 12.30 16.52 5.96
CA GLU A 328 12.22 15.08 6.27
C GLU A 328 12.86 14.25 5.15
N ALA A 329 12.47 14.48 3.89
CA ALA A 329 12.99 13.75 2.73
C ALA A 329 14.50 13.98 2.53
N ARG A 330 14.99 15.22 2.68
CA ARG A 330 16.43 15.55 2.59
C ARG A 330 17.24 14.83 3.67
N TYR A 331 16.72 14.79 4.91
CA TYR A 331 17.37 14.04 5.99
C TYR A 331 17.50 12.55 5.62
N ILE A 332 16.41 11.93 5.14
CA ILE A 332 16.42 10.54 4.73
C ILE A 332 17.48 10.29 3.65
N VAL A 333 17.50 11.13 2.60
CA VAL A 333 18.48 11.04 1.52
C VAL A 333 19.91 11.15 2.06
N SER A 334 20.18 12.10 2.95
CA SER A 334 21.52 12.26 3.55
C SER A 334 21.96 11.03 4.34
N GLN A 335 21.04 10.37 5.05
CA GLN A 335 21.32 9.11 5.76
C GLN A 335 21.61 7.96 4.80
N ILE A 336 20.92 7.91 3.65
CA ILE A 336 21.12 6.88 2.62
C ILE A 336 22.47 7.10 1.94
N GLU A 337 22.85 8.34 1.64
CA GLU A 337 24.18 8.66 1.12
C GLU A 337 25.28 8.24 2.10
N GLY A 338 25.10 8.56 3.38
CA GLY A 338 26.02 8.12 4.44
C GLY A 338 26.08 6.59 4.61
N TRP A 339 25.00 5.88 4.31
CA TRP A 339 24.97 4.40 4.27
C TRP A 339 25.76 3.85 3.10
N ARG A 340 25.55 4.39 1.89
CA ARG A 340 26.29 4.05 0.67
C ARG A 340 27.78 4.36 0.80
N ASP A 341 28.13 5.52 1.35
CA ASP A 341 29.51 5.96 1.51
C ASP A 341 30.33 5.05 2.47
N LYS A 342 29.64 4.30 3.34
CA LYS A 342 30.23 3.24 4.16
C LYS A 342 30.44 1.93 3.39
N GLY A 343 30.08 1.87 2.10
CA GLY A 343 30.23 0.70 1.24
C GLY A 343 29.05 -0.27 1.28
N ASN A 344 27.92 0.11 1.88
CA ASN A 344 26.71 -0.72 1.92
C ASN A 344 25.88 -0.57 0.64
N SER A 345 25.05 -1.56 0.35
CA SER A 345 24.17 -1.58 -0.82
C SER A 345 22.92 -0.74 -0.61
N LEU A 346 22.40 -0.12 -1.68
CA LEU A 346 21.14 0.62 -1.65
C LEU A 346 19.94 -0.32 -1.53
N GLN A 347 20.01 -1.55 -2.03
CA GLN A 347 18.97 -2.57 -1.89
C GLN A 347 18.73 -2.97 -0.43
N ASP A 348 19.67 -2.69 0.48
CA ASP A 348 19.58 -2.91 1.90
C ASP A 348 18.72 -1.86 2.62
N VAL A 349 18.28 -0.84 1.90
CA VAL A 349 17.54 0.30 2.43
C VAL A 349 16.09 0.26 2.01
N ALA A 350 15.18 0.35 2.98
CA ALA A 350 13.75 0.52 2.72
C ALA A 350 13.21 1.83 3.32
N ILE A 351 12.38 2.52 2.55
CA ILE A 351 11.58 3.66 3.01
C ILE A 351 10.14 3.22 3.05
N LEU A 352 9.59 3.15 4.27
CA LEU A 352 8.23 2.69 4.53
C LEU A 352 7.33 3.89 4.83
N TYR A 353 6.18 3.94 4.20
CA TYR A 353 5.17 4.98 4.39
C TYR A 353 3.77 4.38 4.54
N ARG A 354 2.84 5.13 5.14
CA ARG A 354 1.46 4.66 5.36
C ARG A 354 0.63 4.73 4.09
N SER A 355 0.77 5.80 3.32
CA SER A 355 0.01 6.05 2.09
C SER A 355 0.94 6.27 0.90
N ASN A 356 0.51 5.80 -0.26
CA ASN A 356 1.24 5.99 -1.52
C ASN A 356 1.40 7.47 -1.92
N ALA A 357 0.53 8.37 -1.43
CA ALA A 357 0.67 9.80 -1.69
C ALA A 357 1.99 10.37 -1.11
N GLN A 358 2.49 9.79 -0.01
CA GLN A 358 3.74 10.22 0.61
C GLN A 358 4.98 9.94 -0.25
N SER A 359 4.91 9.03 -1.23
CA SER A 359 6.09 8.64 -2.02
C SER A 359 6.62 9.76 -2.90
N ARG A 360 5.77 10.69 -3.38
CA ARG A 360 6.16 11.74 -4.31
C ARG A 360 7.38 12.57 -3.84
N ILE A 361 7.29 13.13 -2.65
CA ILE A 361 8.38 13.95 -2.08
C ILE A 361 9.67 13.12 -1.91
N LEU A 362 9.53 11.85 -1.53
CA LEU A 362 10.67 10.94 -1.38
C LEU A 362 11.27 10.57 -2.73
N GLU A 363 10.43 10.31 -3.74
CA GLU A 363 10.86 10.05 -5.12
C GLU A 363 11.64 11.24 -5.66
N GLU A 364 11.08 12.47 -5.55
CA GLU A 364 11.70 13.71 -5.98
C GLU A 364 13.06 13.94 -5.28
N ALA A 365 13.14 13.75 -3.96
CA ALA A 365 14.38 13.90 -3.22
C ALA A 365 15.46 12.89 -3.64
N LEU A 366 15.09 11.63 -3.90
CA LEU A 366 16.01 10.59 -4.37
C LEU A 366 16.51 10.89 -5.80
N LEU A 367 15.63 11.38 -6.67
CA LEU A 367 16.00 11.80 -8.04
C LEU A 367 17.01 12.95 -8.02
N HIS A 368 16.75 14.00 -7.24
CA HIS A 368 17.68 15.11 -7.08
C HIS A 368 19.07 14.66 -6.60
N ALA A 369 19.10 13.69 -5.70
CA ALA A 369 20.35 13.10 -5.21
C ALA A 369 20.95 12.04 -6.16
N ARG A 370 20.31 11.76 -7.31
CA ARG A 370 20.69 10.70 -8.24
C ARG A 370 20.86 9.34 -7.60
N LEU A 371 20.00 9.04 -6.63
CA LEU A 371 19.93 7.74 -5.98
C LEU A 371 18.89 6.88 -6.70
N PRO A 372 19.27 5.74 -7.28
CA PRO A 372 18.32 4.84 -7.92
C PRO A 372 17.36 4.28 -6.86
N TYR A 373 16.07 4.23 -7.18
CA TYR A 373 15.04 3.69 -6.32
C TYR A 373 14.05 2.82 -7.09
N ARG A 374 13.34 1.99 -6.36
CA ARG A 374 12.25 1.15 -6.86
C ARG A 374 11.04 1.23 -5.95
N ILE A 375 9.85 1.33 -6.55
CA ILE A 375 8.59 1.23 -5.80
C ILE A 375 8.14 -0.23 -5.82
N TYR A 376 8.14 -0.84 -4.65
CA TYR A 376 7.73 -2.23 -4.49
C TYR A 376 6.20 -2.36 -4.57
N GLY A 377 5.73 -3.10 -5.58
CA GLY A 377 4.30 -3.37 -5.78
C GLY A 377 3.47 -2.19 -6.28
N GLY A 378 4.09 -1.12 -6.82
CA GLY A 378 3.40 0.07 -7.27
C GLY A 378 4.03 0.74 -8.49
N LEU A 379 3.32 1.76 -8.99
CA LEU A 379 3.79 2.68 -10.02
C LEU A 379 4.32 3.96 -9.36
N ARG A 380 5.26 4.63 -10.03
CA ARG A 380 5.71 5.97 -9.67
C ARG A 380 4.52 6.93 -9.62
N PHE A 381 4.67 8.02 -8.90
CA PHE A 381 3.57 8.96 -8.67
C PHE A 381 2.93 9.44 -9.99
N PHE A 382 3.73 9.96 -10.92
CA PHE A 382 3.22 10.48 -12.20
C PHE A 382 2.82 9.38 -13.21
N GLU A 383 3.09 8.12 -12.93
CA GLU A 383 2.65 6.99 -13.77
C GLU A 383 1.27 6.45 -13.36
N ARG A 384 0.76 6.82 -12.18
CA ARG A 384 -0.54 6.35 -11.66
C ARG A 384 -1.69 6.82 -12.54
N GLN A 385 -2.70 5.96 -12.70
CA GLN A 385 -3.81 6.20 -13.62
C GLN A 385 -4.54 7.50 -13.33
N GLU A 386 -4.93 7.74 -12.07
CA GLU A 386 -5.63 8.93 -11.62
C GLU A 386 -4.82 10.21 -11.85
N ILE A 387 -3.49 10.12 -11.70
CA ILE A 387 -2.59 11.24 -11.95
C ILE A 387 -2.47 11.51 -13.45
N LYS A 388 -2.27 10.47 -14.26
CA LYS A 388 -2.26 10.60 -15.73
C LYS A 388 -3.57 11.17 -16.27
N ASP A 389 -4.71 10.82 -15.67
CA ASP A 389 -6.02 11.37 -16.06
C ASP A 389 -6.11 12.86 -15.73
N ALA A 390 -5.69 13.28 -14.54
CA ALA A 390 -5.66 14.69 -14.15
C ALA A 390 -4.67 15.51 -14.99
N LEU A 391 -3.44 14.99 -15.21
CA LEU A 391 -2.45 15.62 -16.09
C LEU A 391 -2.97 15.77 -17.52
N ALA A 392 -3.72 14.80 -18.04
CA ALA A 392 -4.28 14.90 -19.37
C ALA A 392 -5.31 16.03 -19.50
N TYR A 393 -6.10 16.32 -18.46
CA TYR A 393 -6.94 17.53 -18.42
C TYR A 393 -6.10 18.81 -18.43
N LEU A 394 -5.06 18.88 -17.63
CA LEU A 394 -4.14 20.02 -17.61
C LEU A 394 -3.43 20.21 -18.96
N ARG A 395 -3.04 19.12 -19.62
CA ARG A 395 -2.42 19.15 -20.96
C ARG A 395 -3.37 19.70 -22.01
N ILE A 396 -4.68 19.35 -21.97
CA ILE A 396 -5.69 19.90 -22.87
C ILE A 396 -5.88 21.39 -22.64
N LEU A 397 -5.81 21.88 -21.42
CA LEU A 397 -5.87 23.32 -21.12
C LEU A 397 -4.64 24.04 -21.69
N GLY A 398 -3.44 23.46 -21.54
CA GLY A 398 -2.21 24.02 -22.08
C GLY A 398 -2.07 23.90 -23.61
N ASN A 399 -2.65 22.87 -24.21
CA ASN A 399 -2.60 22.61 -25.65
C ASN A 399 -3.80 21.82 -26.15
N ARG A 400 -4.69 22.47 -26.89
CA ARG A 400 -5.89 21.86 -27.50
C ARG A 400 -5.58 20.82 -28.57
N ASP A 401 -4.38 20.86 -29.17
CA ASP A 401 -3.98 19.96 -30.21
C ASP A 401 -3.33 18.67 -29.68
N ASP A 402 -3.37 18.45 -28.36
CA ASP A 402 -2.90 17.21 -27.74
C ASP A 402 -3.95 16.10 -27.87
N ASP A 403 -3.89 15.39 -29.00
CA ASP A 403 -4.81 14.30 -29.32
C ASP A 403 -4.78 13.17 -28.30
N ALA A 404 -3.61 12.83 -27.77
CA ALA A 404 -3.46 11.75 -26.79
C ALA A 404 -4.15 12.12 -25.45
N ALA A 405 -4.00 13.36 -25.02
CA ALA A 405 -4.65 13.85 -23.83
C ALA A 405 -6.18 13.91 -24.02
N LEU A 406 -6.64 14.39 -25.18
CA LEU A 406 -8.07 14.41 -25.52
C LEU A 406 -8.70 13.02 -25.48
N GLU A 407 -8.09 12.04 -26.14
CA GLU A 407 -8.60 10.66 -26.17
C GLU A 407 -8.71 10.07 -24.77
N ARG A 408 -7.79 10.44 -23.88
CA ARG A 408 -7.77 9.95 -22.51
C ARG A 408 -8.94 10.50 -21.67
N VAL A 409 -9.25 11.78 -21.80
CA VAL A 409 -10.18 12.47 -20.87
C VAL A 409 -11.57 12.71 -21.40
N ILE A 410 -11.80 12.65 -22.71
CA ILE A 410 -13.10 13.00 -23.31
C ILE A 410 -14.28 12.17 -22.72
N ASN A 411 -14.00 10.94 -22.30
CA ASN A 411 -14.96 10.05 -21.64
C ASN A 411 -14.52 9.57 -20.25
N THR A 412 -13.63 10.29 -19.59
CA THR A 412 -13.17 10.03 -18.22
C THR A 412 -13.35 11.30 -17.38
N PRO A 413 -14.33 11.37 -16.46
CA PRO A 413 -15.41 10.41 -16.17
C PRO A 413 -16.34 10.12 -17.33
N ALA A 414 -17.11 9.03 -17.25
CA ALA A 414 -17.97 8.58 -18.35
C ALA A 414 -19.03 9.63 -18.74
N ARG A 415 -18.97 10.12 -19.99
CA ARG A 415 -19.90 11.12 -20.56
C ARG A 415 -20.80 10.56 -21.67
N GLY A 416 -20.72 9.25 -21.92
CA GLY A 416 -21.48 8.61 -22.99
C GLY A 416 -20.85 8.77 -24.37
N ILE A 417 -19.58 9.15 -24.44
CA ILE A 417 -18.79 9.24 -25.68
C ILE A 417 -18.07 7.89 -25.85
N GLY A 418 -18.63 7.02 -26.67
CA GLY A 418 -18.09 5.68 -26.89
C GLY A 418 -17.06 5.62 -28.03
N GLY A 419 -16.38 4.45 -28.16
CA GLY A 419 -15.35 4.19 -29.16
C GLY A 419 -15.80 4.50 -30.60
N ARG A 420 -17.04 4.17 -30.95
CA ARG A 420 -17.60 4.48 -32.31
C ARG A 420 -17.64 6.00 -32.59
N THR A 421 -17.96 6.81 -31.61
CA THR A 421 -17.95 8.27 -31.77
C THR A 421 -16.51 8.77 -31.97
N MET A 422 -15.57 8.23 -31.18
CA MET A 422 -14.16 8.55 -31.33
C MET A 422 -13.59 8.13 -32.68
N ASP A 423 -13.98 6.97 -33.21
CA ASP A 423 -13.54 6.50 -34.53
C ASP A 423 -13.99 7.45 -35.64
N ILE A 424 -15.21 7.96 -35.54
CA ILE A 424 -15.73 8.95 -36.49
C ILE A 424 -14.93 10.28 -36.41
N ILE A 425 -14.63 10.74 -35.19
CA ILE A 425 -13.82 11.97 -34.99
C ILE A 425 -12.40 11.76 -35.52
N ARG A 426 -11.77 10.59 -35.26
CA ARG A 426 -10.43 10.25 -35.80
C ARG A 426 -10.42 10.22 -37.32
N GLN A 427 -11.49 9.73 -37.95
CA GLN A 427 -11.59 9.71 -39.40
C GLN A 427 -11.67 11.14 -39.94
N ALA A 428 -12.53 11.99 -39.36
CA ALA A 428 -12.66 13.41 -39.75
C ALA A 428 -11.34 14.19 -39.54
N SER A 429 -10.62 13.95 -38.43
CA SER A 429 -9.27 14.50 -38.17
C SER A 429 -8.29 14.16 -39.29
N ARG A 430 -8.25 12.90 -39.70
CA ARG A 430 -7.36 12.44 -40.79
C ARG A 430 -7.72 13.06 -42.15
N GLU A 431 -9.02 13.11 -42.48
CA GLU A 431 -9.51 13.66 -43.74
C GLU A 431 -9.24 15.16 -43.88
N ARG A 432 -9.26 15.87 -42.76
CA ARG A 432 -9.06 17.31 -42.69
C ARG A 432 -7.64 17.73 -42.37
N ALA A 433 -6.78 16.76 -41.99
CA ALA A 433 -5.43 17.01 -41.49
C ALA A 433 -5.39 18.04 -40.32
N GLU A 434 -6.34 17.90 -39.40
CA GLU A 434 -6.51 18.74 -38.20
C GLU A 434 -6.41 17.88 -36.91
N SER A 435 -6.23 18.54 -35.76
CA SER A 435 -6.27 17.84 -34.46
C SER A 435 -7.66 17.23 -34.17
N LEU A 436 -7.72 16.26 -33.27
CA LEU A 436 -9.00 15.67 -32.84
C LEU A 436 -9.93 16.73 -32.22
N TRP A 437 -9.39 17.73 -31.53
CA TRP A 437 -10.15 18.84 -30.97
C TRP A 437 -10.85 19.62 -32.07
N ASN A 438 -10.11 20.07 -33.08
CA ASN A 438 -10.64 20.83 -34.19
C ASN A 438 -11.63 20.03 -35.03
N ALA A 439 -11.34 18.77 -35.28
CA ALA A 439 -12.25 17.85 -35.97
C ALA A 439 -13.54 17.64 -35.18
N ALA A 440 -13.45 17.44 -33.85
CA ALA A 440 -14.63 17.31 -33.00
C ALA A 440 -15.49 18.57 -33.00
N LYS A 441 -14.88 19.76 -32.88
CA LYS A 441 -15.55 21.07 -32.93
C LYS A 441 -16.24 21.27 -34.28
N TYR A 442 -15.57 20.96 -35.38
CA TYR A 442 -16.16 21.00 -36.72
C TYR A 442 -17.40 20.11 -36.84
N MET A 443 -17.27 18.83 -36.40
CA MET A 443 -18.34 17.84 -36.52
C MET A 443 -19.55 18.17 -35.64
N VAL A 444 -19.36 18.84 -34.51
CA VAL A 444 -20.44 19.35 -33.65
C VAL A 444 -21.17 20.49 -34.37
N ASN A 445 -20.42 21.46 -34.90
CA ASN A 445 -20.97 22.64 -35.58
C ASN A 445 -21.72 22.29 -36.86
N GLU A 446 -21.15 21.42 -37.69
CA GLU A 446 -21.74 20.96 -38.94
C GLU A 446 -22.77 19.85 -38.75
N LYS A 447 -23.10 19.50 -37.51
CA LYS A 447 -24.09 18.45 -37.14
C LYS A 447 -23.83 17.10 -37.77
N GLN A 448 -22.55 16.71 -37.93
CA GLN A 448 -22.16 15.45 -38.55
C GLN A 448 -22.16 14.26 -37.57
N LEU A 449 -22.31 14.51 -36.28
CA LEU A 449 -22.49 13.49 -35.26
C LEU A 449 -23.98 13.22 -34.97
N ALA A 450 -24.31 12.00 -34.59
CA ALA A 450 -25.64 11.64 -34.07
C ALA A 450 -26.01 12.52 -32.87
N GLY A 451 -27.29 12.91 -32.75
CA GLY A 451 -27.73 13.93 -31.79
C GLY A 451 -27.24 13.77 -30.36
N ARG A 452 -27.29 12.52 -29.81
CA ARG A 452 -26.79 12.24 -28.46
C ARG A 452 -25.26 12.39 -28.38
N ALA A 453 -24.53 11.84 -29.34
CA ALA A 453 -23.06 11.93 -29.39
C ALA A 453 -22.63 13.40 -29.60
N ARG A 454 -23.31 14.14 -30.50
CA ARG A 454 -23.07 15.56 -30.75
C ARG A 454 -23.21 16.38 -29.45
N ASN A 455 -24.30 16.16 -28.71
CA ASN A 455 -24.53 16.91 -27.47
C ASN A 455 -23.47 16.56 -26.43
N ALA A 456 -23.07 15.26 -26.29
CA ALA A 456 -22.06 14.84 -25.33
C ALA A 456 -20.67 15.42 -25.66
N VAL A 457 -20.28 15.37 -26.95
CA VAL A 457 -19.01 15.95 -27.43
C VAL A 457 -19.04 17.48 -27.30
N GLY A 458 -20.12 18.15 -27.74
CA GLY A 458 -20.28 19.58 -27.60
C GLY A 458 -20.18 20.04 -26.15
N SER A 459 -20.92 19.41 -25.24
CA SER A 459 -20.85 19.75 -23.81
C SER A 459 -19.45 19.55 -23.21
N PHE A 460 -18.68 18.58 -23.70
CA PHE A 460 -17.29 18.40 -23.26
C PHE A 460 -16.39 19.55 -23.78
N LEU A 461 -16.51 19.92 -25.06
CA LEU A 461 -15.74 21.03 -25.64
C LEU A 461 -16.06 22.35 -24.93
N ASP A 462 -17.35 22.65 -24.75
CA ASP A 462 -17.83 23.84 -24.05
C ASP A 462 -17.34 23.88 -22.60
N PHE A 463 -17.32 22.72 -21.91
CA PHE A 463 -16.80 22.57 -20.56
C PHE A 463 -15.32 22.95 -20.47
N ILE A 464 -14.49 22.44 -21.39
CA ILE A 464 -13.05 22.73 -21.39
C ILE A 464 -12.78 24.20 -21.73
N GLU A 465 -13.54 24.80 -22.67
CA GLU A 465 -13.43 26.23 -22.99
C GLU A 465 -13.82 27.10 -21.79
N ALA A 466 -14.96 26.81 -21.15
CA ALA A 466 -15.38 27.52 -19.95
C ALA A 466 -14.40 27.40 -18.78
N LEU A 467 -13.80 26.20 -18.62
CA LEU A 467 -12.81 25.93 -17.56
C LEU A 467 -11.55 26.78 -17.80
N ASP A 468 -11.08 26.88 -19.03
CA ASP A 468 -9.93 27.72 -19.43
C ASP A 468 -10.18 29.20 -19.13
N ASP A 469 -11.31 29.73 -19.60
CA ASP A 469 -11.70 31.12 -19.36
C ASP A 469 -11.80 31.48 -17.87
N GLU A 470 -12.35 30.56 -17.05
CA GLU A 470 -12.51 30.76 -15.60
C GLU A 470 -11.19 30.68 -14.83
N THR A 471 -10.21 29.96 -15.34
CA THR A 471 -8.96 29.64 -14.62
C THR A 471 -7.75 30.40 -15.16
N GLU A 472 -7.90 31.28 -16.14
CA GLU A 472 -6.80 31.99 -16.79
C GLU A 472 -5.87 32.74 -15.82
N GLU A 473 -6.44 33.30 -14.74
CA GLU A 473 -5.67 34.03 -13.71
C GLU A 473 -5.29 33.19 -12.47
N PHE A 474 -5.56 31.87 -12.48
CA PHE A 474 -5.32 31.06 -11.30
C PHE A 474 -3.85 30.66 -11.20
N SER A 475 -3.37 30.53 -9.95
CA SER A 475 -2.10 29.86 -9.68
C SER A 475 -2.20 28.40 -10.10
N LEU A 476 -1.07 27.76 -10.41
CA LEU A 476 -1.02 26.37 -10.89
C LEU A 476 -1.72 25.40 -9.92
N GLY A 477 -1.52 25.58 -8.60
CA GLY A 477 -2.19 24.76 -7.60
C GLY A 477 -3.71 24.94 -7.62
N ARG A 478 -4.18 26.19 -7.67
CA ARG A 478 -5.62 26.47 -7.76
C ARG A 478 -6.22 25.97 -9.08
N LEU A 479 -5.51 26.13 -10.19
CA LEU A 479 -5.90 25.58 -11.48
C LEU A 479 -6.10 24.06 -11.41
N SER A 480 -5.11 23.35 -10.89
CA SER A 480 -5.16 21.87 -10.78
C SER A 480 -6.32 21.39 -9.89
N ASP A 481 -6.57 22.06 -8.77
CA ASP A 481 -7.68 21.74 -7.85
C ASP A 481 -9.05 21.93 -8.53
N GLU A 482 -9.26 23.07 -9.21
CA GLU A 482 -10.49 23.34 -9.96
C GLU A 482 -10.69 22.36 -11.11
N VAL A 483 -9.64 22.05 -11.85
CA VAL A 483 -9.68 21.05 -12.94
C VAL A 483 -10.11 19.68 -12.42
N ILE A 484 -9.51 19.20 -11.35
CA ILE A 484 -9.81 17.89 -10.75
C ILE A 484 -11.26 17.84 -10.24
N LYS A 485 -11.74 18.92 -9.62
CA LYS A 485 -13.11 19.00 -9.09
C LYS A 485 -14.15 19.14 -10.20
N LYS A 486 -13.98 20.11 -11.08
CA LYS A 486 -14.97 20.44 -12.14
C LYS A 486 -15.02 19.39 -13.24
N SER A 487 -13.90 18.71 -13.54
CA SER A 487 -13.92 17.58 -14.48
C SER A 487 -14.75 16.39 -13.97
N GLY A 488 -14.97 16.32 -12.65
CA GLY A 488 -15.66 15.23 -11.98
C GLY A 488 -14.73 14.05 -11.63
N LEU A 489 -13.41 14.16 -11.80
CA LEU A 489 -12.45 13.12 -11.43
C LEU A 489 -12.49 12.84 -9.92
N MET A 490 -12.47 13.90 -9.09
CA MET A 490 -12.58 13.75 -7.64
C MET A 490 -13.84 13.00 -7.25
N ALA A 491 -15.00 13.46 -7.71
CA ALA A 491 -16.29 12.83 -7.43
C ALA A 491 -16.38 11.39 -7.96
N MET A 492 -15.74 11.07 -9.08
CA MET A 492 -15.68 9.73 -9.63
C MET A 492 -14.94 8.76 -8.68
N TYR A 493 -13.80 9.18 -8.15
CA TYR A 493 -13.01 8.34 -7.25
C TYR A 493 -13.57 8.33 -5.81
N GLU A 494 -14.16 9.40 -5.32
CA GLU A 494 -14.89 9.45 -4.03
C GLU A 494 -16.12 8.54 -4.03
N ALA A 495 -16.77 8.37 -5.17
CA ALA A 495 -17.89 7.43 -5.33
C ALA A 495 -17.45 5.95 -5.34
N GLU A 496 -16.18 5.69 -5.61
CA GLU A 496 -15.60 4.36 -5.41
C GLU A 496 -15.41 4.11 -3.90
N LYS A 497 -15.56 2.86 -3.45
CA LYS A 497 -15.32 2.50 -2.05
C LYS A 497 -14.07 1.64 -1.91
N GLY A 498 -13.43 1.67 -0.73
CA GLY A 498 -12.28 0.86 -0.37
C GLY A 498 -10.94 1.58 -0.49
N GLU A 499 -9.96 1.04 0.17
CA GLU A 499 -8.60 1.60 0.32
C GLU A 499 -7.99 2.08 -1.01
N LYS A 500 -8.21 1.34 -2.10
CA LYS A 500 -7.71 1.74 -3.42
C LYS A 500 -8.34 3.04 -3.93
N ALA A 501 -9.60 3.29 -3.59
CA ALA A 501 -10.29 4.53 -3.95
C ALA A 501 -9.81 5.69 -3.08
N GLU A 502 -9.66 5.47 -1.79
CA GLU A 502 -9.07 6.43 -0.86
C GLU A 502 -7.67 6.84 -1.29
N THR A 503 -6.81 5.86 -1.64
CA THR A 503 -5.47 6.10 -2.18
C THR A 503 -5.50 6.97 -3.44
N ARG A 504 -6.44 6.76 -4.36
CA ARG A 504 -6.58 7.57 -5.58
C ARG A 504 -6.99 9.01 -5.27
N VAL A 505 -7.90 9.19 -4.33
CA VAL A 505 -8.31 10.52 -3.85
C VAL A 505 -7.13 11.24 -3.19
N GLU A 506 -6.35 10.54 -2.35
CA GLU A 506 -5.13 11.08 -1.74
C GLU A 506 -4.10 11.47 -2.81
N ASN A 507 -3.89 10.63 -3.82
CA ASN A 507 -2.99 10.92 -4.92
C ASN A 507 -3.41 12.17 -5.72
N LEU A 508 -4.70 12.35 -5.99
CA LEU A 508 -5.19 13.56 -6.67
C LEU A 508 -4.97 14.82 -5.82
N LYS A 509 -5.17 14.73 -4.52
CA LYS A 509 -4.91 15.83 -3.59
C LYS A 509 -3.41 16.14 -3.49
N GLU A 510 -2.58 15.11 -3.51
CA GLU A 510 -1.12 15.26 -3.56
C GLU A 510 -0.65 15.91 -4.86
N LEU A 511 -1.31 15.63 -5.99
CA LEU A 511 -1.04 16.34 -7.25
C LEU A 511 -1.28 17.85 -7.12
N VAL A 512 -2.36 18.25 -6.45
CA VAL A 512 -2.62 19.69 -6.18
C VAL A 512 -1.49 20.28 -5.35
N THR A 513 -1.05 19.60 -4.31
CA THR A 513 0.11 20.01 -3.48
C THR A 513 1.39 20.13 -4.31
N ALA A 514 1.63 19.17 -5.22
CA ALA A 514 2.77 19.23 -6.14
C ALA A 514 2.72 20.48 -7.03
N CYS A 515 1.56 20.77 -7.60
CA CYS A 515 1.34 21.96 -8.42
C CYS A 515 1.52 23.28 -7.63
N GLU A 516 1.11 23.31 -6.37
CA GLU A 516 1.26 24.51 -5.52
C GLU A 516 2.72 24.77 -5.12
N ASN A 517 3.48 23.70 -4.91
CA ASN A 517 4.89 23.79 -4.52
C ASN A 517 5.84 23.91 -5.71
N PHE A 518 5.34 23.77 -6.93
CA PHE A 518 6.14 23.86 -8.13
C PHE A 518 6.69 25.27 -8.33
N VAL A 519 8.00 25.40 -8.47
CA VAL A 519 8.70 26.67 -8.72
C VAL A 519 9.37 26.59 -10.09
N LEU A 520 9.11 27.59 -10.93
CA LEU A 520 9.80 27.73 -12.22
C LEU A 520 11.30 27.91 -12.00
N ASP A 521 12.10 27.13 -12.72
CA ASP A 521 13.54 27.34 -12.77
C ASP A 521 13.88 28.53 -13.71
N ASP A 522 14.97 29.26 -13.43
CA ASP A 522 15.45 30.38 -14.27
C ASP A 522 15.65 29.98 -15.74
N ALA A 523 15.89 28.70 -16.03
CA ALA A 523 16.01 28.16 -17.38
C ALA A 523 14.65 28.03 -18.14
N GLU A 524 13.54 28.16 -17.43
CA GLU A 524 12.16 27.95 -17.93
C GLU A 524 11.34 29.27 -17.98
N GLU A 525 11.99 30.43 -17.84
CA GLU A 525 11.34 31.74 -17.81
C GLU A 525 10.43 32.04 -19.03
N ASP A 526 10.68 31.38 -20.15
CA ASP A 526 9.88 31.50 -21.38
C ASP A 526 8.62 30.60 -21.40
N MET A 527 8.44 29.73 -20.39
CA MET A 527 7.32 28.80 -20.30
C MET A 527 6.26 29.31 -19.32
N THR A 528 4.99 28.96 -19.61
CA THR A 528 3.94 29.14 -18.59
C THR A 528 4.17 28.15 -17.43
N PRO A 529 3.81 28.50 -16.18
CA PRO A 529 3.94 27.58 -15.04
C PRO A 529 3.30 26.20 -15.28
N LEU A 530 2.17 26.18 -16.01
CA LEU A 530 1.50 24.95 -16.40
C LEU A 530 2.36 24.09 -17.33
N ASN A 531 2.92 24.68 -18.39
CA ASN A 531 3.72 23.92 -19.36
C ASN A 531 5.04 23.44 -18.76
N ALA A 532 5.68 24.23 -17.90
CA ALA A 532 6.88 23.83 -17.19
C ALA A 532 6.60 22.66 -16.22
N PHE A 533 5.50 22.73 -15.46
CA PHE A 533 5.09 21.61 -14.60
C PHE A 533 4.77 20.32 -15.38
N LEU A 534 4.08 20.44 -16.53
CA LEU A 534 3.76 19.30 -17.37
C LEU A 534 5.03 18.67 -17.98
N ALA A 535 6.00 19.50 -18.35
CA ALA A 535 7.32 19.01 -18.82
C ALA A 535 8.06 18.29 -17.69
N HIS A 536 8.10 18.86 -16.49
CA HIS A 536 8.68 18.24 -15.31
C HIS A 536 8.02 16.88 -14.99
N ALA A 537 6.71 16.83 -14.92
CA ALA A 537 5.96 15.60 -14.68
C ALA A 537 6.20 14.52 -15.76
N ALA A 538 6.35 14.94 -17.03
CA ALA A 538 6.66 14.03 -18.13
C ALA A 538 8.09 13.48 -18.04
N LEU A 539 9.06 14.30 -17.64
CA LEU A 539 10.44 13.88 -17.45
C LEU A 539 10.55 12.88 -16.29
N GLU A 540 9.93 13.18 -15.15
CA GLU A 540 9.92 12.25 -14.02
C GLU A 540 9.21 10.92 -14.33
N ALA A 541 8.11 10.95 -15.09
CA ALA A 541 7.45 9.74 -15.56
C ALA A 541 8.27 8.96 -16.59
N GLY A 542 9.14 9.65 -17.36
CA GLY A 542 9.96 9.04 -18.41
C GLY A 542 11.27 8.43 -17.92
N GLU A 543 11.71 8.71 -16.69
CA GLU A 543 12.87 8.05 -16.11
C GLU A 543 12.55 6.58 -15.84
N GLU A 544 13.50 5.68 -16.18
CA GLU A 544 13.29 4.25 -15.93
C GLU A 544 13.40 3.95 -14.44
N GLN A 545 12.43 3.17 -13.92
CA GLN A 545 12.54 2.58 -12.59
C GLN A 545 13.75 1.63 -12.59
N ALA A 546 14.51 1.59 -11.49
CA ALA A 546 15.64 0.68 -11.36
C ALA A 546 15.26 -0.76 -11.73
N ASP A 547 16.04 -1.40 -12.60
CA ASP A 547 15.82 -2.78 -13.03
C ASP A 547 15.94 -3.74 -11.83
N GLU A 548 15.33 -4.93 -11.92
CA GLU A 548 15.29 -5.91 -10.82
C GLU A 548 16.67 -6.29 -10.27
N TYR A 549 17.70 -6.13 -11.09
CA TYR A 549 19.08 -6.44 -10.74
C TYR A 549 19.93 -5.20 -10.38
N GLN A 550 19.35 -4.01 -10.43
CA GLN A 550 20.05 -2.78 -10.08
C GLN A 550 20.02 -2.54 -8.58
N ASP A 551 21.17 -2.12 -8.01
CA ASP A 551 21.27 -1.70 -6.62
C ASP A 551 20.47 -0.41 -6.39
N ALA A 552 19.33 -0.49 -5.71
CA ALA A 552 18.38 0.60 -5.60
C ALA A 552 17.63 0.60 -4.25
N VAL A 553 17.31 1.79 -3.76
CA VAL A 553 16.49 1.99 -2.54
C VAL A 553 15.07 1.46 -2.76
N GLN A 554 14.52 0.77 -1.77
CA GLN A 554 13.18 0.17 -1.85
C GLN A 554 12.15 1.10 -1.18
N LEU A 555 11.20 1.60 -1.97
CA LEU A 555 10.07 2.41 -1.49
C LEU A 555 8.81 1.55 -1.46
N MET A 556 8.08 1.54 -0.34
CA MET A 556 6.86 0.75 -0.21
C MET A 556 5.94 1.23 0.91
N THR A 557 4.68 0.82 0.83
CA THR A 557 3.78 1.00 1.98
C THR A 557 4.15 0.04 3.11
N LEU A 558 3.81 0.41 4.34
CA LEU A 558 3.96 -0.46 5.51
C LEU A 558 3.30 -1.83 5.32
N HIS A 559 2.14 -1.89 4.65
CA HIS A 559 1.46 -3.15 4.34
C HIS A 559 2.26 -4.03 3.37
N SER A 560 2.87 -3.43 2.35
CA SER A 560 3.68 -4.15 1.37
C SER A 560 5.00 -4.68 1.95
N ALA A 561 5.45 -4.10 3.07
CA ALA A 561 6.67 -4.52 3.76
C ALA A 561 6.51 -5.83 4.55
N LYS A 562 5.26 -6.33 4.74
CA LYS A 562 5.02 -7.60 5.43
C LYS A 562 5.71 -8.76 4.72
N GLY A 563 6.48 -9.54 5.46
CA GLY A 563 7.27 -10.65 4.92
C GLY A 563 8.67 -10.29 4.42
N LEU A 564 8.98 -9.00 4.29
CA LEU A 564 10.30 -8.51 3.88
C LEU A 564 11.16 -8.15 5.09
N GLU A 565 12.47 -7.88 4.84
CA GLU A 565 13.43 -7.47 5.87
C GLU A 565 14.58 -6.70 5.21
N PHE A 566 15.08 -5.68 5.92
CA PHE A 566 16.11 -4.78 5.42
C PHE A 566 17.08 -4.36 6.53
N PRO A 567 18.40 -4.27 6.26
CA PRO A 567 19.37 -3.77 7.21
C PRO A 567 19.04 -2.36 7.74
N LEU A 568 18.62 -1.44 6.87
CA LEU A 568 18.24 -0.07 7.22
C LEU A 568 16.80 0.21 6.80
N VAL A 569 15.97 0.61 7.75
CA VAL A 569 14.56 0.96 7.52
C VAL A 569 14.28 2.39 7.98
N PHE A 570 13.65 3.16 7.12
CA PHE A 570 13.02 4.44 7.44
C PHE A 570 11.50 4.23 7.52
N MET A 571 10.88 4.68 8.60
CA MET A 571 9.43 4.82 8.70
C MET A 571 9.10 6.31 8.70
N THR A 572 8.43 6.78 7.65
CA THR A 572 8.22 8.20 7.39
C THR A 572 6.81 8.66 7.72
N GLY A 573 6.66 9.92 8.10
CA GLY A 573 5.36 10.51 8.39
C GLY A 573 4.69 9.89 9.61
N VAL A 574 5.46 9.62 10.68
CA VAL A 574 4.94 9.04 11.92
C VAL A 574 4.25 10.14 12.74
N GLU A 575 3.04 10.55 12.29
CA GLU A 575 2.29 11.70 12.75
C GLU A 575 0.83 11.36 13.00
N GLU A 576 0.21 11.99 14.02
CA GLU A 576 -1.23 11.87 14.25
C GLU A 576 -2.03 12.35 13.03
N GLY A 577 -2.99 11.54 12.60
CA GLY A 577 -3.81 11.80 11.42
C GLY A 577 -3.23 11.26 10.10
N MET A 578 -1.93 10.92 10.08
CA MET A 578 -1.29 10.20 8.98
C MET A 578 -0.97 8.76 9.36
N PHE A 579 -0.30 8.56 10.49
CA PHE A 579 0.02 7.26 11.03
C PHE A 579 0.06 7.33 12.58
N PRO A 580 -1.06 6.93 13.26
CA PRO A 580 -2.28 6.33 12.71
C PRO A 580 -3.08 7.29 11.83
N SER A 581 -3.79 6.75 10.82
CA SER A 581 -4.64 7.56 9.95
C SER A 581 -5.86 8.11 10.72
N GLN A 582 -6.34 9.30 10.34
CA GLN A 582 -7.50 9.91 10.99
C GLN A 582 -8.72 8.99 11.01
N GLN A 583 -9.01 8.35 9.89
CA GLN A 583 -10.13 7.43 9.78
C GLN A 583 -10.00 6.22 10.72
N SER A 584 -8.79 5.69 10.88
CA SER A 584 -8.55 4.56 11.78
C SER A 584 -8.70 4.91 13.26
N MET A 585 -8.56 6.19 13.62
CA MET A 585 -8.77 6.63 15.01
C MET A 585 -10.25 6.68 15.39
N ASP A 586 -11.14 6.92 14.42
CA ASP A 586 -12.58 7.10 14.64
C ASP A 586 -13.35 5.77 14.62
N GLU A 587 -12.76 4.69 14.10
CA GLU A 587 -13.40 3.37 14.00
C GLU A 587 -12.92 2.42 15.11
N PRO A 588 -13.83 1.75 15.85
CA PRO A 588 -13.46 0.78 16.90
C PRO A 588 -12.57 -0.35 16.36
N GLY A 589 -11.47 -0.66 17.05
CA GLY A 589 -10.54 -1.73 16.70
C GLY A 589 -9.53 -1.39 15.60
N ARG A 590 -9.75 -0.34 14.81
CA ARG A 590 -8.84 0.08 13.74
C ARG A 590 -7.52 0.64 14.26
N LEU A 591 -7.54 1.33 15.39
CA LEU A 591 -6.31 1.82 16.03
C LEU A 591 -5.37 0.68 16.42
N GLU A 592 -5.92 -0.45 16.87
CA GLU A 592 -5.12 -1.64 17.17
C GLU A 592 -4.50 -2.25 15.91
N GLU A 593 -5.19 -2.20 14.78
CA GLU A 593 -4.66 -2.63 13.48
C GLU A 593 -3.52 -1.70 13.01
N GLU A 594 -3.68 -0.37 13.15
CA GLU A 594 -2.59 0.59 12.86
C GLU A 594 -1.38 0.37 13.77
N ARG A 595 -1.59 0.00 15.04
CA ARG A 595 -0.49 -0.34 15.96
C ARG A 595 0.22 -1.63 15.54
N ARG A 596 -0.52 -2.64 15.07
CA ARG A 596 0.08 -3.85 14.47
C ARG A 596 0.87 -3.48 13.21
N LEU A 597 0.37 -2.54 12.42
CA LEU A 597 1.09 -2.06 11.24
C LEU A 597 2.40 -1.33 11.61
N CYS A 598 2.39 -0.55 12.70
CA CYS A 598 3.60 0.06 13.27
C CYS A 598 4.60 -1.02 13.72
N TYR A 599 4.14 -2.01 14.47
CA TYR A 599 4.94 -3.15 14.88
C TYR A 599 5.52 -3.92 13.69
N VAL A 600 4.73 -4.16 12.63
CA VAL A 600 5.22 -4.77 11.40
C VAL A 600 6.32 -3.92 10.79
N GLY A 601 6.13 -2.62 10.63
CA GLY A 601 7.13 -1.72 10.06
C GLY A 601 8.44 -1.73 10.84
N MET A 602 8.38 -1.59 12.17
CA MET A 602 9.56 -1.61 13.04
C MET A 602 10.33 -2.93 12.93
N THR A 603 9.62 -4.06 12.91
CA THR A 603 10.23 -5.41 12.83
C THR A 603 10.72 -5.80 11.44
N ARG A 604 10.65 -4.89 10.45
CA ARG A 604 11.33 -5.08 9.15
C ARG A 604 12.81 -4.71 9.23
N ALA A 605 13.19 -3.87 10.20
CA ALA A 605 14.57 -3.45 10.38
C ALA A 605 15.41 -4.57 11.01
N MET A 606 16.57 -4.82 10.41
CA MET A 606 17.55 -5.78 10.92
C MET A 606 18.56 -5.08 11.86
N GLU A 607 19.18 -4.00 11.38
CA GLU A 607 20.29 -3.33 12.05
C GLU A 607 19.92 -1.93 12.54
N LYS A 608 19.28 -1.15 11.68
CA LYS A 608 19.00 0.25 11.97
C LYS A 608 17.57 0.64 11.59
N LEU A 609 16.90 1.29 12.54
CA LEU A 609 15.57 1.88 12.36
C LEU A 609 15.63 3.39 12.54
N VAL A 610 15.05 4.11 11.61
CA VAL A 610 14.91 5.56 11.65
C VAL A 610 13.44 5.92 11.53
N LEU A 611 12.91 6.64 12.51
CA LEU A 611 11.55 7.16 12.51
C LEU A 611 11.60 8.65 12.18
N THR A 612 10.75 9.09 11.27
CA THR A 612 10.72 10.51 10.89
C THR A 612 9.29 11.07 10.92
N TYR A 613 9.17 12.34 11.25
CA TYR A 613 7.93 13.09 11.17
C TYR A 613 8.23 14.55 10.82
N ALA A 614 7.25 15.26 10.27
CA ALA A 614 7.33 16.68 9.99
C ALA A 614 6.41 17.48 10.92
N GLU A 615 6.91 18.59 11.50
CA GLU A 615 6.10 19.47 12.36
C GLU A 615 5.02 20.20 11.57
N GLN A 616 5.27 20.48 10.30
CA GLN A 616 4.35 21.10 9.36
C GLN A 616 4.35 20.33 8.05
N ARG A 617 3.16 20.03 7.53
CA ARG A 617 2.98 19.49 6.18
C ARG A 617 1.99 20.30 5.39
N ARG A 618 2.24 20.38 4.10
CA ARG A 618 1.27 20.92 3.19
C ARG A 618 0.44 19.76 2.62
N ILE A 619 -0.79 19.65 3.11
CA ILE A 619 -1.73 18.62 2.66
C ILE A 619 -2.93 19.34 2.07
N TYR A 620 -3.31 19.02 0.82
CA TYR A 620 -4.44 19.64 0.12
C TYR A 620 -4.33 21.16 -0.04
N GLY A 621 -3.12 21.67 -0.26
CA GLY A 621 -2.87 23.09 -0.34
C GLY A 621 -2.99 23.88 0.97
N GLN A 622 -3.26 23.19 2.08
CA GLN A 622 -3.33 23.79 3.42
C GLN A 622 -2.13 23.38 4.26
N GLU A 623 -1.54 24.36 4.93
CA GLU A 623 -0.50 24.09 5.92
C GLU A 623 -1.16 23.52 7.17
N LEU A 624 -0.86 22.28 7.49
CA LEU A 624 -1.34 21.58 8.68
C LEU A 624 -0.17 21.33 9.61
N PHE A 625 -0.37 21.65 10.90
CA PHE A 625 0.58 21.31 11.96
C PHE A 625 0.19 19.96 12.52
N HIS A 626 1.04 18.97 12.28
CA HIS A 626 0.84 17.65 12.81
C HIS A 626 1.51 17.48 14.18
N ARG A 627 0.87 16.67 15.02
CA ARG A 627 1.49 16.22 16.26
C ARG A 627 2.26 14.94 15.97
N ILE A 628 3.33 14.73 16.72
CA ILE A 628 4.01 13.45 16.71
C ILE A 628 3.03 12.30 17.00
N SER A 629 3.16 11.19 16.30
CA SER A 629 2.32 10.02 16.49
C SER A 629 2.35 9.51 17.92
N ARG A 630 1.20 9.10 18.43
CA ARG A 630 1.09 8.42 19.72
C ARG A 630 1.96 7.18 19.83
N PHE A 631 2.25 6.50 18.71
CA PHE A 631 3.12 5.33 18.69
C PHE A 631 4.55 5.64 19.15
N ILE A 632 5.03 6.85 18.91
CA ILE A 632 6.34 7.29 19.42
C ILE A 632 6.34 7.40 20.95
N ALA A 633 5.23 7.89 21.54
CA ALA A 633 5.11 7.97 23.00
C ALA A 633 5.00 6.58 23.67
N GLU A 634 4.67 5.55 22.91
CA GLU A 634 4.60 4.15 23.36
C GLU A 634 5.98 3.47 23.33
N ILE A 635 7.01 4.08 22.73
CA ILE A 635 8.39 3.57 22.67
C ILE A 635 9.15 3.98 23.94
N PRO A 636 9.91 3.07 24.57
CA PRO A 636 10.74 3.43 25.73
C PRO A 636 11.77 4.50 25.37
N PRO A 637 11.86 5.60 26.16
CA PRO A 637 12.75 6.72 25.83
C PRO A 637 14.24 6.34 25.75
N ASP A 638 14.66 5.32 26.47
CA ASP A 638 16.04 4.83 26.47
C ASP A 638 16.43 4.09 25.17
N THR A 639 15.45 3.73 24.34
CA THR A 639 15.66 3.12 23.02
C THR A 639 15.65 4.15 21.88
N LEU A 640 15.27 5.41 22.16
CA LEU A 640 15.19 6.48 21.19
C LEU A 640 16.38 7.43 21.28
N HIS A 641 16.84 7.88 20.14
CA HIS A 641 17.80 8.97 20.00
C HIS A 641 17.18 10.08 19.15
N GLU A 642 16.78 11.19 19.79
CA GLU A 642 16.27 12.35 19.08
C GLU A 642 17.40 13.03 18.31
N VAL A 643 17.31 13.00 16.99
CA VAL A 643 18.20 13.72 16.09
C VAL A 643 17.56 15.07 15.79
N ARG A 644 17.98 16.09 16.52
CA ARG A 644 17.62 17.47 16.17
C ARG A 644 18.67 18.00 15.21
N ALA A 645 18.27 18.82 14.25
CA ALA A 645 19.20 19.64 13.50
C ALA A 645 19.93 20.54 14.53
N GLN A 646 21.10 20.10 15.00
CA GLN A 646 21.93 20.93 15.86
C GLN A 646 22.44 22.05 14.98
N THR A 647 21.88 23.25 15.16
CA THR A 647 22.63 24.46 14.87
C THR A 647 23.77 24.53 15.88
N SER A 648 24.89 23.89 15.54
CA SER A 648 26.13 24.13 16.30
C SER A 648 26.57 25.55 15.99
N VAL A 649 26.28 26.45 16.91
CA VAL A 649 26.93 27.76 16.98
C VAL A 649 28.34 27.49 17.48
N GLU A 650 29.26 27.13 16.56
CA GLU A 650 30.68 27.27 16.86
C GLU A 650 31.00 28.75 16.92
N LYS A 651 31.41 29.24 18.11
CA LYS A 651 32.08 30.53 18.24
C LYS A 651 33.27 30.51 17.28
N PRO A 652 33.46 31.52 16.43
CA PRO A 652 34.64 31.60 15.59
C PRO A 652 35.89 31.72 16.43
N SER A 653 36.57 30.62 16.73
CA SER A 653 37.95 30.66 17.16
C SER A 653 38.78 30.89 15.91
N SER A 654 39.41 32.06 15.86
CA SER A 654 40.42 32.36 14.85
C SER A 654 41.51 31.27 14.88
N TYR A 655 41.75 30.65 13.75
CA TYR A 655 42.84 29.82 13.25
C TYR A 655 42.40 28.42 12.77
N GLY A 656 42.55 28.22 11.45
CA GLY A 656 42.72 26.88 10.85
C GLY A 656 41.71 26.54 9.79
N ARG A 657 42.08 26.75 8.53
CA ARG A 657 41.45 26.22 7.31
C ARG A 657 41.31 24.71 7.42
N PHE A 658 40.11 24.16 7.22
CA PHE A 658 39.88 22.91 6.49
C PHE A 658 38.45 22.88 5.92
N ASN A 659 38.37 22.51 4.65
CA ASN A 659 37.16 22.42 3.82
C ASN A 659 36.14 21.40 4.35
N ASN A 660 34.87 21.82 4.45
CA ASN A 660 33.71 20.94 4.35
C ASN A 660 32.71 21.58 3.39
N ALA A 661 32.58 21.02 2.20
CA ALA A 661 31.88 21.62 1.07
C ALA A 661 30.35 21.41 1.03
N ALA A 662 29.74 20.63 1.90
CA ALA A 662 28.33 20.25 1.76
C ALA A 662 27.32 21.06 2.58
N SER A 663 27.76 21.86 3.58
CA SER A 663 26.87 22.73 4.38
C SER A 663 26.88 24.21 3.95
N HIS A 664 27.69 24.55 2.95
CA HIS A 664 27.90 25.92 2.50
C HIS A 664 26.94 26.40 1.41
N GLU A 665 26.37 25.51 0.59
CA GLU A 665 25.54 25.94 -0.55
C GLU A 665 24.19 26.56 -0.11
N ALA A 666 23.55 26.04 0.94
CA ALA A 666 22.28 26.60 1.42
C ALA A 666 22.44 27.93 2.19
N PHE A 667 23.60 28.13 2.85
CA PHE A 667 23.92 29.37 3.56
C PHE A 667 24.32 30.51 2.61
N ASP A 668 24.95 30.19 1.49
CA ASP A 668 25.39 31.19 0.50
C ASP A 668 24.21 31.81 -0.30
N GLN A 669 23.05 31.15 -0.35
CA GLN A 669 21.94 31.62 -1.18
C GLN A 669 20.98 32.58 -0.46
N THR A 670 20.67 32.37 0.82
CA THR A 670 19.71 33.19 1.57
C THR A 670 20.29 33.84 2.82
N GLY A 671 21.43 33.38 3.31
CA GLY A 671 22.03 33.81 4.58
C GLY A 671 21.35 33.28 5.84
N TYR A 672 20.36 32.37 5.70
CA TYR A 672 19.62 31.75 6.80
C TYR A 672 19.54 30.24 6.61
N THR A 673 19.53 29.49 7.71
CA THR A 673 19.41 28.02 7.70
C THR A 673 18.04 27.60 8.22
N LEU A 674 17.53 26.47 7.73
CA LEU A 674 16.32 25.86 8.26
C LEU A 674 16.49 25.57 9.76
N GLY A 675 15.46 25.89 10.55
CA GLY A 675 15.51 25.76 12.01
C GLY A 675 16.20 26.90 12.74
N GLN A 676 16.81 27.86 12.03
CA GLN A 676 17.45 29.01 12.66
C GLN A 676 16.42 29.89 13.34
N ARG A 677 16.70 30.27 14.60
CA ARG A 677 15.91 31.29 15.32
C ARG A 677 16.31 32.67 14.84
N VAL A 678 15.30 33.47 14.47
CA VAL A 678 15.47 34.84 14.00
C VAL A 678 14.49 35.76 14.68
N ARG A 679 14.86 37.04 14.79
CA ARG A 679 13.99 38.07 15.35
C ARG A 679 13.68 39.12 14.29
N HIS A 680 12.40 39.40 14.11
CA HIS A 680 11.89 40.45 13.23
C HIS A 680 11.37 41.62 14.04
N PRO A 681 11.67 42.89 13.70
CA PRO A 681 11.27 44.05 14.50
C PRO A 681 9.77 44.16 14.77
N LYS A 682 8.93 43.69 13.84
CA LYS A 682 7.47 43.77 13.93
C LYS A 682 6.80 42.48 14.42
N PHE A 683 7.35 41.32 14.13
CA PHE A 683 6.70 40.02 14.36
C PHE A 683 7.28 39.25 15.54
N GLY A 684 8.39 39.74 16.14
CA GLY A 684 9.04 39.09 17.27
C GLY A 684 9.98 37.95 16.84
N GLU A 685 10.19 36.99 17.72
CA GLU A 685 11.03 35.81 17.47
C GLU A 685 10.27 34.74 16.75
N GLY A 686 10.98 33.98 15.90
CA GLY A 686 10.44 32.88 15.14
C GLY A 686 11.54 31.97 14.61
N THR A 687 11.13 30.84 14.03
CA THR A 687 12.01 29.83 13.48
C THR A 687 11.84 29.79 11.95
N VAL A 688 12.96 29.73 11.23
CA VAL A 688 12.97 29.59 9.77
C VAL A 688 12.52 28.18 9.41
N LEU A 689 11.38 28.07 8.69
CA LEU A 689 10.78 26.80 8.30
C LEU A 689 11.12 26.40 6.85
N ASN A 690 11.27 27.40 5.97
CA ASN A 690 11.51 27.15 4.55
C ASN A 690 12.17 28.38 3.91
N TYR A 691 12.75 28.19 2.73
CA TYR A 691 13.25 29.30 1.91
C TYR A 691 12.98 29.00 0.44
N GLU A 692 12.83 30.04 -0.35
CA GLU A 692 12.48 29.97 -1.77
C GLU A 692 13.25 31.02 -2.54
N GLY A 693 13.74 30.61 -3.73
CA GLY A 693 14.52 31.48 -4.62
C GLY A 693 15.97 31.68 -4.19
N THR A 694 16.73 32.40 -5.00
CA THR A 694 18.17 32.66 -4.81
C THR A 694 18.46 34.16 -4.83
N GLY A 695 19.49 34.60 -4.08
CA GLY A 695 19.96 35.99 -4.06
C GLY A 695 19.04 36.97 -3.28
N PRO A 696 19.12 38.28 -3.55
CA PRO A 696 18.41 39.30 -2.77
C PRO A 696 16.87 39.26 -2.78
N GLN A 697 16.31 38.59 -3.76
CA GLN A 697 14.87 38.39 -3.93
C GLN A 697 14.36 37.11 -3.25
N SER A 698 15.27 36.31 -2.67
CA SER A 698 14.88 35.09 -1.98
C SER A 698 13.92 35.37 -0.84
N ARG A 699 13.00 34.44 -0.60
CA ARG A 699 12.03 34.50 0.50
C ARG A 699 12.35 33.45 1.55
N VAL A 700 12.11 33.79 2.79
CA VAL A 700 12.16 32.86 3.91
C VAL A 700 10.81 32.78 4.59
N GLN A 701 10.38 31.57 4.88
CA GLN A 701 9.20 31.31 5.70
C GLN A 701 9.62 31.19 7.15
N ILE A 702 9.02 31.99 8.01
CA ILE A 702 9.35 32.03 9.43
C ILE A 702 8.07 31.83 10.22
N ASN A 703 8.08 30.87 11.14
CA ASN A 703 7.02 30.70 12.12
C ASN A 703 7.35 31.55 13.34
N PHE A 704 6.68 32.67 13.48
CA PHE A 704 6.83 33.56 14.61
C PHE A 704 5.99 33.10 15.80
N ASP A 705 6.57 33.12 17.00
CA ASP A 705 5.95 32.56 18.20
C ASP A 705 4.57 33.16 18.53
N ASN A 706 4.32 34.45 18.14
CA ASN A 706 3.10 35.18 18.49
C ASN A 706 2.15 35.43 17.33
N VAL A 707 2.59 35.29 16.07
CA VAL A 707 1.79 35.67 14.86
C VAL A 707 1.75 34.59 13.78
N GLY A 708 2.30 33.41 14.06
CA GLY A 708 2.31 32.27 13.14
C GLY A 708 3.23 32.47 11.95
N SER A 709 3.06 31.61 10.93
CA SER A 709 3.95 31.55 9.77
C SER A 709 3.76 32.71 8.80
N LYS A 710 4.90 33.31 8.34
CA LYS A 710 4.96 34.42 7.38
C LYS A 710 6.08 34.22 6.38
N TRP A 711 5.82 34.47 5.12
CA TRP A 711 6.83 34.59 4.09
C TRP A 711 7.39 36.01 4.02
N LEU A 712 8.69 36.16 4.09
CA LEU A 712 9.38 37.44 4.05
C LEU A 712 10.48 37.41 2.99
N VAL A 713 10.59 38.47 2.19
CA VAL A 713 11.68 38.65 1.25
C VAL A 713 12.92 39.03 2.03
N VAL A 714 14.01 38.28 1.88
CA VAL A 714 15.25 38.40 2.68
C VAL A 714 15.82 39.83 2.64
N ALA A 715 15.84 40.44 1.46
CA ALA A 715 16.32 41.80 1.26
C ALA A 715 15.60 42.88 2.12
N TYR A 716 14.34 42.64 2.48
CA TYR A 716 13.50 43.60 3.23
C TYR A 716 13.14 43.14 4.64
N ALA A 717 13.43 41.90 4.98
CA ALA A 717 12.92 41.25 6.17
C ALA A 717 13.57 41.73 7.47
N ARG A 718 14.77 42.37 7.44
CA ARG A 718 15.53 42.82 8.62
C ARG A 718 15.51 41.81 9.78
N LEU A 719 15.94 40.60 9.47
CA LEU A 719 15.97 39.50 10.41
C LEU A 719 17.32 39.45 11.11
N ASP A 720 17.30 39.49 12.40
CA ASP A 720 18.49 39.32 13.24
C ASP A 720 18.54 37.89 13.75
N PRO A 721 19.64 37.13 13.58
CA PRO A 721 19.81 35.83 14.20
C PRO A 721 19.69 35.93 15.72
N VAL A 722 18.88 35.06 16.33
CA VAL A 722 18.80 34.90 17.79
C VAL A 722 19.66 33.70 18.14
N PHE A 723 20.71 33.96 18.93
CA PHE A 723 21.69 32.93 19.33
C PHE A 723 21.26 32.25 20.63
#